data_8a0f91e1a21883c4cd4558a5833924f0
#
_entry.id   8a0f91e1a21883c4cd4558a5833924f0
#
_cell.length_a   1.000
_cell.length_b   1.000
_cell.length_c   1.000
_cell.angle_alpha   90.00
_cell.angle_beta   90.00
_cell.angle_gamma   90.00
#
_symmetry.space_group_name_H-M   'P 1'
#
loop_
_entity.id
_entity.type
_entity.pdbx_description
1 polymer ?
#
loop_
_entity_poly.entity_id
_entity_poly.type
_entity_poly.pdbx_seq_one_letter_code
_entity_poly.pdbx_strand_id
1 'polypeptide(L)'
;LTNGATIEKSGIDETLKKVLVIGSGPIIIGQAAEFDYAGTQACRSLREEGVEVVLVNSNPATIMTDEDMADRIYIEPLTVPVLERIIDRERPDGVIGTMGGQTGLNLVVDLEKAGILDKYNVKTLGTSVETIEMAEDREQFRDLLERLGEPVLPSFAVETVEDAVEAGRKIGYPAVVRPAYTLGGTGGGIAQNEEELRKIATGGIAASKVGQVLIEHSLLGWKEIEYEVMRDGDGNVITICNMENLDPMGVHTGDSIVVAPSQTLNDKDYQRLRTASLNIISGLGIKGGCNVQLAYRPSNMVAETIGEGAGYNEEGSMYYVIEVNPRVSRSSALASKATGYPIARVAAKIALGKTLDQISNAVTEKTTAAFEPALDYCVVKIPRWPFDKFPTGDRSLGTQMKATGEVMAIDRTFEAALQKAVRSLENGRGSLLWEDPEWGNHGPPDLLADDDRIWKLTAAIRGGRTAESVTLETGVDPWFTRALQRIVGMERTLLAEELTSDLMWRAKRLGFSDSQISTLAGYLPEQVRTMRKAWELKPVYKMVDTCAGEFEAVTPYFYSTYEQENEAIPTGRETAIVLGSGPIRIGQGIEFDYCSVHAAWALQKAGVESVMINSNPETVSTDFDTSDRLYFEPLDEESVRDIIENEGGGVAENNPAAMVQFGGQTAINLSQSLGVADLPVLGSTPDVIDLASDRGRFEEVTSRHGLPQPPGGMASDVESALQVASNVGYPVLVRPSYVLGGR
;
A
#
# COMPACT_ATOMS: atom_id res chain seq x y z
N LEU A 1 -36.20 2.72 28.37
CA LEU A 1 -36.33 1.30 28.78
C LEU A 1 -35.05 0.60 28.40
N THR A 2 -34.17 0.47 29.36
CA THR A 2 -32.90 -0.29 29.34
C THR A 2 -33.22 -1.77 29.28
N ASN A 3 -32.95 -2.42 28.18
CA ASN A 3 -32.63 -3.83 28.18
C ASN A 3 -31.24 -3.97 27.55
N GLY A 4 -30.23 -4.10 28.41
CA GLY A 4 -28.93 -4.62 28.05
C GLY A 4 -29.10 -6.05 27.53
N ALA A 5 -29.13 -6.22 26.25
CA ALA A 5 -28.89 -7.49 25.61
C ALA A 5 -27.39 -7.77 25.80
N THR A 6 -27.07 -8.60 26.77
CA THR A 6 -25.80 -9.32 26.81
C THR A 6 -25.71 -10.09 25.49
N ILE A 7 -24.86 -9.64 24.57
CA ILE A 7 -24.46 -10.41 23.40
C ILE A 7 -23.83 -11.68 23.98
N GLU A 8 -24.52 -12.80 23.82
CA GLU A 8 -23.99 -14.10 24.20
C GLU A 8 -22.65 -14.31 23.48
N LYS A 9 -21.62 -14.71 24.21
CA LYS A 9 -20.31 -15.12 23.70
C LYS A 9 -20.39 -16.46 22.95
N SER A 10 -21.34 -16.61 22.00
CA SER A 10 -21.50 -17.84 21.21
C SER A 10 -20.73 -17.67 19.90
N GLY A 11 -19.87 -18.61 19.58
CA GLY A 11 -19.15 -18.70 18.29
C GLY A 11 -17.66 -18.99 18.40
N ILE A 12 -17.01 -18.73 19.52
CA ILE A 12 -15.59 -19.07 19.72
C ILE A 12 -15.47 -20.54 20.11
N ASP A 13 -14.51 -21.26 19.51
CA ASP A 13 -14.10 -22.59 19.98
C ASP A 13 -13.52 -22.45 21.41
N GLU A 14 -14.31 -22.78 22.42
CA GLU A 14 -13.92 -22.66 23.84
C GLU A 14 -12.68 -23.47 24.22
N THR A 15 -12.22 -24.39 23.36
CA THR A 15 -10.98 -25.15 23.55
C THR A 15 -9.71 -24.32 23.25
N LEU A 16 -9.84 -23.20 22.52
CA LEU A 16 -8.73 -22.34 22.17
C LEU A 16 -8.44 -21.33 23.30
N LYS A 17 -7.41 -21.59 24.09
CA LYS A 17 -6.97 -20.70 25.17
C LYS A 17 -5.68 -19.98 24.85
N LYS A 18 -4.79 -20.61 24.07
CA LYS A 18 -3.48 -20.08 23.69
C LYS A 18 -3.25 -20.30 22.20
N VAL A 19 -2.86 -19.24 21.49
CA VAL A 19 -2.61 -19.26 20.05
C VAL A 19 -1.21 -18.75 19.72
N LEU A 20 -0.50 -19.49 18.87
CA LEU A 20 0.77 -19.08 18.28
C LEU A 20 0.51 -18.31 16.99
N VAL A 21 0.98 -17.06 16.93
CA VAL A 21 0.98 -16.23 15.71
C VAL A 21 2.38 -16.21 15.11
N ILE A 22 2.52 -16.60 13.84
CA ILE A 22 3.79 -16.56 13.12
C ILE A 22 3.85 -15.26 12.32
N GLY A 23 4.88 -14.45 12.58
CA GLY A 23 5.14 -13.21 11.85
C GLY A 23 5.77 -13.41 10.48
N SER A 24 6.09 -12.31 9.82
CA SER A 24 6.57 -12.30 8.43
C SER A 24 8.10 -12.29 8.28
N GLY A 25 8.82 -12.06 9.37
CA GLY A 25 10.28 -11.90 9.30
C GLY A 25 10.72 -10.50 8.83
N PRO A 26 11.87 -10.40 8.17
CA PRO A 26 12.38 -9.13 7.68
C PRO A 26 11.54 -8.59 6.52
N ILE A 27 11.56 -7.25 6.34
CA ILE A 27 10.98 -6.61 5.17
C ILE A 27 11.84 -6.94 3.94
N ILE A 28 11.18 -7.46 2.90
CA ILE A 28 11.77 -7.77 1.61
C ILE A 28 10.87 -7.26 0.49
N ILE A 29 11.40 -7.12 -0.73
CA ILE A 29 10.56 -6.81 -1.90
C ILE A 29 9.50 -7.91 -2.07
N GLY A 30 8.23 -7.51 -2.11
CA GLY A 30 7.08 -8.41 -2.17
C GLY A 30 6.45 -8.75 -0.81
N GLN A 31 7.12 -8.48 0.31
CA GLN A 31 6.61 -8.70 1.67
C GLN A 31 7.13 -7.60 2.60
N ALA A 32 6.41 -6.48 2.65
CA ALA A 32 6.79 -5.28 3.38
C ALA A 32 6.05 -5.13 4.74
N ALA A 33 5.65 -3.91 5.09
CA ALA A 33 5.06 -3.59 6.38
C ALA A 33 3.60 -4.03 6.56
N GLU A 34 2.91 -4.41 5.50
CA GLU A 34 1.52 -4.87 5.53
C GLU A 34 1.29 -6.05 6.48
N PHE A 35 2.34 -6.83 6.73
CA PHE A 35 2.25 -7.97 7.66
C PHE A 35 2.57 -7.58 9.10
N ASP A 36 3.28 -6.48 9.35
CA ASP A 36 3.36 -5.89 10.69
C ASP A 36 1.97 -5.39 11.12
N TYR A 37 1.30 -4.65 10.24
CA TYR A 37 -0.10 -4.27 10.42
C TYR A 37 -1.00 -5.49 10.68
N ALA A 38 -0.99 -6.49 9.79
CA ALA A 38 -1.88 -7.64 9.89
C ALA A 38 -1.63 -8.46 11.17
N GLY A 39 -0.37 -8.69 11.53
CA GLY A 39 0.00 -9.43 12.73
C GLY A 39 -0.33 -8.67 14.02
N THR A 40 -0.10 -7.35 14.05
CA THR A 40 -0.48 -6.48 15.18
C THR A 40 -1.98 -6.54 15.43
N GLN A 41 -2.79 -6.37 14.39
CA GLN A 41 -4.25 -6.42 14.48
C GLN A 41 -4.76 -7.82 14.86
N ALA A 42 -4.12 -8.88 14.37
CA ALA A 42 -4.45 -10.24 14.77
C ALA A 42 -4.19 -10.47 16.26
N CYS A 43 -3.02 -10.08 16.77
CA CYS A 43 -2.67 -10.23 18.19
C CYS A 43 -3.66 -9.47 19.10
N ARG A 44 -3.97 -8.21 18.75
CA ARG A 44 -4.97 -7.42 19.48
C ARG A 44 -6.35 -8.09 19.47
N SER A 45 -6.80 -8.53 18.31
CA SER A 45 -8.11 -9.15 18.14
C SER A 45 -8.25 -10.46 18.93
N LEU A 46 -7.20 -11.29 18.97
CA LEU A 46 -7.18 -12.51 19.77
C LEU A 46 -7.25 -12.21 21.28
N ARG A 47 -6.48 -11.22 21.76
CA ARG A 47 -6.49 -10.80 23.16
C ARG A 47 -7.83 -10.19 23.60
N GLU A 48 -8.50 -9.42 22.73
CA GLU A 48 -9.86 -8.91 22.95
C GLU A 48 -10.88 -10.04 23.20
N GLU A 49 -10.68 -11.18 22.54
CA GLU A 49 -11.51 -12.37 22.73
C GLU A 49 -11.07 -13.23 23.92
N GLY A 50 -10.04 -12.79 24.68
CA GLY A 50 -9.58 -13.46 25.89
C GLY A 50 -8.63 -14.65 25.66
N VAL A 51 -8.00 -14.71 24.47
CA VAL A 51 -7.04 -15.75 24.10
C VAL A 51 -5.62 -15.28 24.43
N GLU A 52 -4.82 -16.15 25.07
CA GLU A 52 -3.39 -15.89 25.31
C GLU A 52 -2.62 -15.99 23.99
N VAL A 53 -1.85 -14.96 23.67
CA VAL A 53 -1.12 -14.87 22.39
C VAL A 53 0.37 -15.10 22.60
N VAL A 54 0.91 -16.07 21.88
CA VAL A 54 2.34 -16.27 21.69
C VAL A 54 2.71 -15.79 20.30
N LEU A 55 3.62 -14.83 20.20
CA LEU A 55 4.09 -14.31 18.92
C LEU A 55 5.52 -14.74 18.68
N VAL A 56 5.83 -15.13 17.44
CA VAL A 56 7.21 -15.32 16.96
C VAL A 56 7.44 -14.49 15.70
N ASN A 57 8.46 -13.64 15.75
CA ASN A 57 8.93 -12.88 14.57
C ASN A 57 10.42 -12.60 14.73
N SER A 58 11.16 -12.52 13.63
CA SER A 58 12.60 -12.24 13.63
C SER A 58 12.92 -10.75 13.44
N ASN A 59 11.95 -9.91 13.16
CA ASN A 59 12.15 -8.47 12.95
C ASN A 59 11.91 -7.70 14.26
N PRO A 60 12.96 -7.08 14.85
CA PRO A 60 12.82 -6.35 16.12
C PRO A 60 12.28 -4.93 15.96
N ALA A 61 12.16 -4.42 14.72
CA ALA A 61 11.79 -3.02 14.46
C ALA A 61 10.29 -2.82 14.21
N THR A 62 9.48 -3.84 14.43
CA THR A 62 8.04 -3.82 14.14
C THR A 62 7.20 -3.60 15.40
N ILE A 63 6.02 -3.01 15.26
CA ILE A 63 5.01 -2.91 16.32
C ILE A 63 4.58 -4.30 16.79
N MET A 64 4.47 -5.26 15.87
CA MET A 64 4.10 -6.62 16.19
C MET A 64 4.98 -7.23 17.30
N THR A 65 6.27 -6.92 17.32
CA THR A 65 7.22 -7.42 18.34
C THR A 65 7.36 -6.52 19.57
N ASP A 66 6.50 -5.52 19.73
CA ASP A 66 6.42 -4.71 20.94
C ASP A 66 5.88 -5.52 22.13
N GLU A 67 6.41 -5.26 23.34
CA GLU A 67 6.09 -6.02 24.55
C GLU A 67 4.59 -5.98 24.93
N ASP A 68 3.87 -4.93 24.49
CA ASP A 68 2.44 -4.78 24.77
C ASP A 68 1.55 -5.57 23.78
N MET A 69 2.12 -6.15 22.69
CA MET A 69 1.33 -6.76 21.62
C MET A 69 0.88 -8.18 21.89
N ALA A 70 1.69 -8.99 22.56
CA ALA A 70 1.38 -10.37 22.88
C ALA A 70 1.78 -10.75 24.31
N ASP A 71 1.21 -11.84 24.85
CA ASP A 71 1.51 -12.30 26.20
C ASP A 71 2.92 -12.92 26.29
N ARG A 72 3.41 -13.47 25.17
CA ARG A 72 4.76 -13.97 24.98
C ARG A 72 5.29 -13.60 23.60
N ILE A 73 6.50 -13.05 23.54
CA ILE A 73 7.14 -12.63 22.27
C ILE A 73 8.48 -13.35 22.15
N TYR A 74 8.69 -13.96 20.99
CA TYR A 74 9.93 -14.62 20.60
C TYR A 74 10.52 -13.89 19.41
N ILE A 75 11.64 -13.19 19.62
CA ILE A 75 12.45 -12.60 18.53
C ILE A 75 13.47 -13.66 18.12
N GLU A 76 13.04 -14.57 17.24
CA GLU A 76 13.79 -15.77 16.86
C GLU A 76 13.73 -16.02 15.36
N PRO A 77 14.68 -16.77 14.80
CA PRO A 77 14.61 -17.17 13.40
C PRO A 77 13.36 -17.97 13.08
N LEU A 78 12.69 -17.60 11.98
CA LEU A 78 11.48 -18.25 11.48
C LEU A 78 11.85 -19.55 10.74
N THR A 79 12.12 -20.61 11.50
CA THR A 79 12.49 -21.93 10.99
C THR A 79 11.75 -23.03 11.75
N VAL A 80 11.47 -24.17 11.08
CA VAL A 80 10.76 -25.31 11.68
C VAL A 80 11.38 -25.78 13.00
N PRO A 81 12.72 -25.95 13.14
CA PRO A 81 13.31 -26.38 14.40
C PRO A 81 13.16 -25.38 15.56
N VAL A 82 13.10 -24.09 15.26
CA VAL A 82 12.87 -23.05 16.28
C VAL A 82 11.41 -23.05 16.70
N LEU A 83 10.50 -23.09 15.73
CA LEU A 83 9.06 -23.14 15.97
C LEU A 83 8.66 -24.41 16.77
N GLU A 84 9.24 -25.57 16.47
CA GLU A 84 8.99 -26.78 17.24
C GLU A 84 9.39 -26.59 18.72
N ARG A 85 10.53 -25.97 19.01
CA ARG A 85 10.96 -25.68 20.40
C ARG A 85 10.00 -24.70 21.11
N ILE A 86 9.48 -23.70 20.39
CA ILE A 86 8.50 -22.77 20.94
C ILE A 86 7.19 -23.50 21.21
N ILE A 87 6.70 -24.31 20.27
CA ILE A 87 5.48 -25.11 20.44
C ILE A 87 5.61 -26.10 21.59
N ASP A 88 6.77 -26.77 21.73
CA ASP A 88 7.02 -27.70 22.84
C ASP A 88 6.98 -26.99 24.19
N ARG A 89 7.53 -25.77 24.28
CA ARG A 89 7.57 -24.96 25.50
C ARG A 89 6.21 -24.33 25.84
N GLU A 90 5.55 -23.70 24.86
CA GLU A 90 4.36 -22.90 25.08
C GLU A 90 3.06 -23.71 25.03
N ARG A 91 3.06 -24.86 24.33
CA ARG A 91 1.91 -25.73 24.16
C ARG A 91 0.65 -24.97 23.69
N PRO A 92 0.70 -24.23 22.56
CA PRO A 92 -0.47 -23.53 22.05
C PRO A 92 -1.54 -24.53 21.61
N ASP A 93 -2.82 -24.14 21.70
CA ASP A 93 -3.94 -24.91 21.20
C ASP A 93 -4.08 -24.80 19.67
N GLY A 94 -3.59 -23.67 19.10
CA GLY A 94 -3.65 -23.43 17.68
C GLY A 94 -2.51 -22.52 17.17
N VAL A 95 -2.34 -22.53 15.86
CA VAL A 95 -1.36 -21.70 15.13
C VAL A 95 -2.02 -20.93 14.00
N ILE A 96 -1.66 -19.64 13.84
CA ILE A 96 -2.07 -18.78 12.71
C ILE A 96 -0.82 -18.40 11.92
N GLY A 97 -0.76 -18.81 10.64
CA GLY A 97 0.30 -18.44 9.70
C GLY A 97 -0.14 -17.46 8.61
N THR A 98 -1.44 -17.32 8.37
CA THR A 98 -2.00 -16.50 7.28
C THR A 98 -1.80 -14.99 7.46
N MET A 99 -1.41 -14.54 8.67
CA MET A 99 -1.10 -13.14 8.99
C MET A 99 0.39 -12.79 8.81
N GLY A 100 1.26 -13.79 8.64
CA GLY A 100 2.71 -13.64 8.47
C GLY A 100 3.17 -13.69 7.01
N GLY A 101 2.30 -13.35 6.06
CA GLY A 101 2.61 -13.40 4.63
C GLY A 101 2.97 -14.79 4.13
N GLN A 102 3.71 -14.85 3.04
CA GLN A 102 4.15 -16.13 2.48
C GLN A 102 5.09 -16.90 3.43
N THR A 103 5.87 -16.18 4.23
CA THR A 103 6.77 -16.81 5.23
C THR A 103 5.97 -17.58 6.28
N GLY A 104 4.98 -16.94 6.89
CA GLY A 104 4.12 -17.59 7.88
C GLY A 104 3.31 -18.75 7.30
N LEU A 105 2.76 -18.55 6.10
CA LEU A 105 1.99 -19.56 5.37
C LEU A 105 2.84 -20.82 5.10
N ASN A 106 4.02 -20.65 4.51
CA ASN A 106 4.92 -21.76 4.19
C ASN A 106 5.36 -22.52 5.46
N LEU A 107 5.61 -21.81 6.56
CA LEU A 107 6.02 -22.43 7.82
C LEU A 107 4.92 -23.30 8.45
N VAL A 108 3.66 -22.89 8.36
CA VAL A 108 2.54 -23.73 8.84
C VAL A 108 2.46 -25.02 8.00
N VAL A 109 2.58 -24.93 6.69
CA VAL A 109 2.63 -26.11 5.80
C VAL A 109 3.82 -27.02 6.14
N ASP A 110 5.01 -26.45 6.36
CA ASP A 110 6.21 -27.20 6.71
C ASP A 110 6.09 -27.88 8.09
N LEU A 111 5.47 -27.22 9.10
CA LEU A 111 5.19 -27.80 10.42
C LEU A 111 4.21 -28.99 10.35
N GLU A 112 3.18 -28.87 9.53
CA GLU A 112 2.21 -29.96 9.29
C GLU A 112 2.90 -31.15 8.63
N LYS A 113 3.63 -30.94 7.52
CA LYS A 113 4.37 -31.99 6.81
C LYS A 113 5.43 -32.69 7.69
N ALA A 114 6.01 -31.96 8.64
CA ALA A 114 6.93 -32.53 9.62
C ALA A 114 6.24 -33.31 10.74
N GLY A 115 4.89 -33.34 10.78
CA GLY A 115 4.08 -33.99 11.83
C GLY A 115 4.19 -33.30 13.19
N ILE A 116 4.65 -32.06 13.23
CA ILE A 116 4.87 -31.32 14.48
C ILE A 116 3.52 -30.87 15.07
N LEU A 117 2.60 -30.41 14.23
CA LEU A 117 1.27 -29.96 14.69
C LEU A 117 0.51 -31.14 15.35
N ASP A 118 0.47 -32.31 14.71
CA ASP A 118 -0.11 -33.52 15.28
C ASP A 118 0.59 -33.97 16.57
N LYS A 119 1.92 -33.97 16.58
CA LYS A 119 2.73 -34.39 17.72
C LYS A 119 2.38 -33.60 19.00
N TYR A 120 2.07 -32.32 18.86
CA TYR A 120 1.77 -31.44 19.99
C TYR A 120 0.29 -31.11 20.12
N ASN A 121 -0.58 -31.68 19.26
CA ASN A 121 -2.04 -31.46 19.21
C ASN A 121 -2.37 -29.96 19.01
N VAL A 122 -1.68 -29.30 18.07
CA VAL A 122 -1.88 -27.90 17.69
C VAL A 122 -2.75 -27.82 16.45
N LYS A 123 -3.87 -27.08 16.49
CA LYS A 123 -4.76 -26.88 15.35
C LYS A 123 -4.23 -25.78 14.44
N THR A 124 -4.28 -25.97 13.12
CA THR A 124 -4.16 -24.87 12.16
C THR A 124 -5.45 -24.05 12.19
N LEU A 125 -5.33 -22.73 12.50
CA LEU A 125 -6.48 -21.83 12.62
C LEU A 125 -6.64 -20.98 11.36
N GLY A 126 -7.90 -20.73 10.99
CA GLY A 126 -8.24 -20.07 9.72
C GLY A 126 -8.25 -21.04 8.55
N THR A 127 -7.61 -20.68 7.44
CA THR A 127 -7.51 -21.52 6.25
C THR A 127 -6.67 -22.78 6.51
N SER A 128 -7.18 -23.95 6.17
CA SER A 128 -6.50 -25.24 6.39
C SER A 128 -5.27 -25.40 5.47
N VAL A 129 -4.31 -26.23 5.87
CA VAL A 129 -3.13 -26.54 5.06
C VAL A 129 -3.52 -27.16 3.72
N GLU A 130 -4.51 -28.04 3.69
CA GLU A 130 -5.03 -28.63 2.45
C GLU A 130 -5.56 -27.56 1.48
N THR A 131 -6.31 -26.58 1.98
CA THR A 131 -6.80 -25.45 1.19
C THR A 131 -5.65 -24.55 0.70
N ILE A 132 -4.65 -24.32 1.54
CA ILE A 132 -3.45 -23.55 1.16
C ILE A 132 -2.71 -24.24 0.02
N GLU A 133 -2.47 -25.56 0.15
CA GLU A 133 -1.80 -26.34 -0.90
C GLU A 133 -2.61 -26.36 -2.20
N MET A 134 -3.93 -26.50 -2.13
CA MET A 134 -4.80 -26.45 -3.31
C MET A 134 -4.75 -25.09 -4.02
N ALA A 135 -4.64 -23.99 -3.28
CA ALA A 135 -4.56 -22.64 -3.85
C ALA A 135 -3.18 -22.32 -4.45
N GLU A 136 -2.10 -22.83 -3.83
CA GLU A 136 -0.70 -22.55 -4.24
C GLU A 136 -0.19 -23.51 -5.30
N ASP A 137 -0.71 -24.75 -5.35
CA ASP A 137 -0.37 -25.74 -6.38
C ASP A 137 -1.14 -25.43 -7.67
N ARG A 138 -0.41 -25.15 -8.73
CA ARG A 138 -0.97 -24.68 -10.00
C ARG A 138 -1.88 -25.69 -10.70
N GLU A 139 -1.57 -26.97 -10.57
CA GLU A 139 -2.37 -28.04 -11.19
C GLU A 139 -3.67 -28.27 -10.41
N GLN A 140 -3.60 -28.38 -9.09
CA GLN A 140 -4.78 -28.55 -8.25
C GLN A 140 -5.73 -27.34 -8.34
N PHE A 141 -5.17 -26.12 -8.39
CA PHE A 141 -5.96 -24.91 -8.55
C PHE A 141 -6.67 -24.87 -9.91
N ARG A 142 -6.00 -25.20 -11.00
CA ARG A 142 -6.60 -25.29 -12.32
C ARG A 142 -7.75 -26.31 -12.34
N ASP A 143 -7.54 -27.52 -11.79
CA ASP A 143 -8.57 -28.56 -11.73
C ASP A 143 -9.78 -28.13 -10.92
N LEU A 144 -9.58 -27.33 -9.87
CA LEU A 144 -10.67 -26.71 -9.12
C LEU A 144 -11.46 -25.72 -9.99
N LEU A 145 -10.76 -24.79 -10.68
CA LEU A 145 -11.41 -23.80 -11.54
C LEU A 145 -12.24 -24.47 -12.65
N GLU A 146 -11.70 -25.51 -13.29
CA GLU A 146 -12.44 -26.29 -14.30
C GLU A 146 -13.72 -26.94 -13.71
N ARG A 147 -13.65 -27.49 -12.49
CA ARG A 147 -14.83 -28.05 -11.80
C ARG A 147 -15.88 -26.98 -11.45
N LEU A 148 -15.45 -25.77 -11.17
CA LEU A 148 -16.34 -24.64 -10.89
C LEU A 148 -16.91 -24.00 -12.16
N GLY A 149 -16.38 -24.37 -13.34
CA GLY A 149 -16.75 -23.78 -14.63
C GLY A 149 -16.17 -22.38 -14.83
N GLU A 150 -15.11 -22.03 -14.07
CA GLU A 150 -14.41 -20.78 -14.21
C GLU A 150 -13.35 -20.86 -15.32
N PRO A 151 -13.13 -19.78 -16.08
CA PRO A 151 -12.20 -19.82 -17.22
C PRO A 151 -10.74 -19.87 -16.76
N VAL A 152 -10.00 -20.84 -17.32
CA VAL A 152 -8.57 -21.01 -17.08
C VAL A 152 -7.78 -20.84 -18.35
N LEU A 153 -6.56 -20.33 -18.21
CA LEU A 153 -5.62 -20.23 -19.33
C LEU A 153 -5.06 -21.60 -19.72
N PRO A 154 -4.86 -21.85 -21.02
CA PRO A 154 -4.04 -22.96 -21.47
C PRO A 154 -2.66 -22.87 -20.83
N SER A 155 -2.28 -23.86 -20.05
CA SER A 155 -1.05 -23.86 -19.28
C SER A 155 -0.51 -25.27 -19.09
N PHE A 156 0.81 -25.37 -18.82
CA PHE A 156 1.51 -26.62 -18.55
C PHE A 156 2.43 -26.43 -17.35
N ALA A 157 2.25 -27.23 -16.31
CA ALA A 157 3.19 -27.34 -15.22
C ALA A 157 4.34 -28.25 -15.63
N VAL A 158 5.59 -27.79 -15.50
CA VAL A 158 6.78 -28.48 -15.97
C VAL A 158 7.93 -28.33 -14.96
N GLU A 159 8.82 -29.33 -14.93
CA GLU A 159 9.96 -29.41 -14.02
C GLU A 159 11.30 -29.36 -14.74
N THR A 160 11.30 -29.44 -16.09
CA THR A 160 12.51 -29.35 -16.90
C THR A 160 12.41 -28.24 -17.95
N VAL A 161 13.58 -27.74 -18.37
CA VAL A 161 13.66 -26.71 -19.42
C VAL A 161 13.16 -27.23 -20.76
N GLU A 162 13.42 -28.52 -21.05
CA GLU A 162 12.98 -29.17 -22.29
C GLU A 162 11.45 -29.26 -22.35
N ASP A 163 10.80 -29.64 -21.26
CA ASP A 163 9.34 -29.68 -21.18
C ASP A 163 8.75 -28.26 -21.26
N ALA A 164 9.42 -27.25 -20.67
CA ALA A 164 9.02 -25.84 -20.80
C ALA A 164 9.02 -25.38 -22.27
N VAL A 165 10.04 -25.76 -23.03
CA VAL A 165 10.14 -25.44 -24.47
C VAL A 165 9.03 -26.14 -25.26
N GLU A 166 8.75 -27.41 -24.97
CA GLU A 166 7.64 -28.13 -25.61
C GLU A 166 6.30 -27.47 -25.30
N ALA A 167 6.10 -27.09 -24.05
CA ALA A 167 4.91 -26.34 -23.63
C ALA A 167 4.78 -25.00 -24.37
N GLY A 168 5.87 -24.23 -24.46
CA GLY A 168 5.90 -22.96 -25.18
C GLY A 168 5.56 -23.10 -26.68
N ARG A 169 6.03 -24.18 -27.32
CA ARG A 169 5.66 -24.49 -28.73
C ARG A 169 4.18 -24.81 -28.90
N LYS A 170 3.55 -25.43 -27.89
CA LYS A 170 2.12 -25.76 -27.92
C LYS A 170 1.23 -24.53 -27.63
N ILE A 171 1.65 -23.67 -26.70
CA ILE A 171 0.93 -22.47 -26.29
C ILE A 171 1.09 -21.33 -27.31
N GLY A 172 2.26 -21.24 -27.92
CA GLY A 172 2.69 -20.08 -28.74
C GLY A 172 3.39 -19.02 -27.90
N TYR A 173 3.86 -17.96 -28.58
CA TYR A 173 4.56 -16.83 -27.98
C TYR A 173 3.77 -15.53 -28.20
N PRO A 174 3.85 -14.55 -27.27
CA PRO A 174 4.63 -14.60 -26.01
C PRO A 174 4.03 -15.58 -25.00
N ALA A 175 4.91 -16.22 -24.20
CA ALA A 175 4.56 -17.16 -23.15
C ALA A 175 5.04 -16.63 -21.78
N VAL A 176 4.22 -16.82 -20.73
CA VAL A 176 4.56 -16.47 -19.36
C VAL A 176 5.15 -17.66 -18.63
N VAL A 177 6.21 -17.44 -17.87
CA VAL A 177 6.82 -18.42 -16.96
C VAL A 177 6.51 -17.98 -15.52
N ARG A 178 5.84 -18.84 -14.75
CA ARG A 178 5.50 -18.56 -13.35
C ARG A 178 6.01 -19.68 -12.45
N PRO A 179 7.05 -19.43 -11.65
CA PRO A 179 7.55 -20.40 -10.69
C PRO A 179 6.52 -20.67 -9.58
N ALA A 180 6.44 -21.93 -9.16
CA ALA A 180 5.59 -22.32 -8.04
C ALA A 180 6.20 -21.89 -6.68
N TYR A 181 5.38 -21.50 -5.71
CA TYR A 181 5.78 -21.13 -4.34
C TYR A 181 6.80 -19.99 -4.24
N THR A 182 6.77 -19.04 -5.17
CA THR A 182 7.63 -17.85 -5.15
C THR A 182 6.84 -16.59 -4.78
N LEU A 183 7.56 -15.53 -4.39
CA LEU A 183 7.00 -14.25 -3.95
C LEU A 183 7.40 -13.13 -4.92
N GLY A 184 6.50 -12.21 -5.19
CA GLY A 184 6.78 -11.00 -5.98
C GLY A 184 7.24 -11.29 -7.42
N GLY A 185 6.80 -12.41 -8.01
CA GLY A 185 7.18 -12.81 -9.37
C GLY A 185 8.62 -13.28 -9.53
N THR A 186 9.33 -13.61 -8.45
CA THR A 186 10.72 -14.02 -8.45
C THR A 186 10.96 -15.22 -9.40
N GLY A 187 11.90 -15.10 -10.32
CA GLY A 187 12.25 -16.13 -11.31
C GLY A 187 11.24 -16.25 -12.46
N GLY A 188 10.13 -15.50 -12.44
CA GLY A 188 9.17 -15.44 -13.52
C GLY A 188 9.57 -14.45 -14.62
N GLY A 189 8.83 -14.49 -15.74
CA GLY A 189 9.06 -13.58 -16.86
C GLY A 189 8.18 -13.89 -18.05
N ILE A 190 8.26 -13.03 -19.06
CA ILE A 190 7.56 -13.18 -20.34
C ILE A 190 8.59 -13.47 -21.43
N ALA A 191 8.42 -14.58 -22.11
CA ALA A 191 9.29 -15.03 -23.19
C ALA A 191 8.66 -14.70 -24.55
N GLN A 192 9.35 -13.95 -25.39
CA GLN A 192 8.93 -13.62 -26.75
C GLN A 192 9.25 -14.74 -27.76
N ASN A 193 10.15 -15.65 -27.40
CA ASN A 193 10.65 -16.74 -28.25
C ASN A 193 11.21 -17.88 -27.40
N GLU A 194 11.63 -18.97 -28.08
CA GLU A 194 12.16 -20.16 -27.42
C GLU A 194 13.47 -19.90 -26.64
N GLU A 195 14.35 -19.04 -27.14
CA GLU A 195 15.62 -18.72 -26.49
C GLU A 195 15.40 -18.01 -25.15
N GLU A 196 14.52 -17.03 -25.13
CA GLU A 196 14.11 -16.33 -23.89
C GLU A 196 13.40 -17.28 -22.93
N LEU A 197 12.52 -18.16 -23.45
CA LEU A 197 11.83 -19.16 -22.64
C LEU A 197 12.81 -20.08 -21.92
N ARG A 198 13.85 -20.61 -22.62
CA ARG A 198 14.91 -21.42 -22.00
C ARG A 198 15.60 -20.69 -20.85
N LYS A 199 15.97 -19.44 -21.07
CA LYS A 199 16.66 -18.62 -20.08
C LYS A 199 15.79 -18.38 -18.84
N ILE A 200 14.53 -17.97 -19.04
CA ILE A 200 13.60 -17.64 -17.94
C ILE A 200 13.22 -18.94 -17.20
N ALA A 201 12.89 -20.03 -17.92
CA ALA A 201 12.53 -21.29 -17.29
C ALA A 201 13.68 -21.87 -16.43
N THR A 202 14.92 -21.75 -16.88
CA THR A 202 16.10 -22.16 -16.08
C THR A 202 16.14 -21.40 -14.74
N GLY A 203 15.99 -20.08 -14.79
CA GLY A 203 15.94 -19.26 -13.57
C GLY A 203 14.74 -19.57 -12.69
N GLY A 204 13.57 -19.76 -13.32
CA GLY A 204 12.31 -20.05 -12.62
C GLY A 204 12.31 -21.39 -11.89
N ILE A 205 12.79 -22.46 -12.53
CA ILE A 205 12.93 -23.79 -11.93
C ILE A 205 13.89 -23.73 -10.73
N ALA A 206 15.00 -23.01 -10.86
CA ALA A 206 15.96 -22.85 -9.77
C ALA A 206 15.40 -21.99 -8.60
N ALA A 207 14.52 -21.06 -8.87
CA ALA A 207 13.88 -20.20 -7.85
C ALA A 207 12.72 -20.91 -7.13
N SER A 208 12.06 -21.86 -7.77
CA SER A 208 10.94 -22.62 -7.20
C SER A 208 11.41 -23.58 -6.11
N LYS A 209 10.76 -23.57 -4.96
CA LYS A 209 11.04 -24.51 -3.84
C LYS A 209 10.83 -25.98 -4.23
N VAL A 210 9.93 -26.23 -5.18
CA VAL A 210 9.58 -27.58 -5.66
C VAL A 210 10.15 -27.88 -7.04
N GLY A 211 10.93 -26.95 -7.62
CA GLY A 211 11.53 -27.13 -8.94
C GLY A 211 10.53 -27.11 -10.10
N GLN A 212 9.37 -26.51 -9.93
CA GLN A 212 8.27 -26.48 -10.91
C GLN A 212 8.01 -25.07 -11.40
N VAL A 213 7.75 -24.92 -12.70
CA VAL A 213 7.25 -23.70 -13.32
C VAL A 213 5.99 -23.98 -14.13
N LEU A 214 5.09 -23.00 -14.17
CA LEU A 214 3.94 -23.00 -15.07
C LEU A 214 4.29 -22.19 -16.32
N ILE A 215 4.02 -22.76 -17.50
CA ILE A 215 4.11 -22.07 -18.79
C ILE A 215 2.70 -21.77 -19.26
N GLU A 216 2.36 -20.49 -19.44
CA GLU A 216 1.02 -20.01 -19.76
C GLU A 216 1.02 -19.13 -21.00
N HIS A 217 -0.13 -19.04 -21.66
CA HIS A 217 -0.37 -18.04 -22.69
C HIS A 217 -0.33 -16.62 -22.10
N SER A 218 0.31 -15.69 -22.79
CA SER A 218 0.42 -14.30 -22.29
C SER A 218 -0.85 -13.50 -22.51
N LEU A 219 -1.29 -12.80 -21.48
CA LEU A 219 -2.40 -11.83 -21.50
C LEU A 219 -1.90 -10.38 -21.50
N LEU A 220 -0.72 -10.14 -22.10
CA LEU A 220 -0.18 -8.79 -22.21
C LEU A 220 -1.24 -7.82 -22.75
N GLY A 221 -1.36 -6.65 -22.13
CA GLY A 221 -2.29 -5.61 -22.52
C GLY A 221 -3.73 -5.77 -22.02
N TRP A 222 -4.09 -6.90 -21.39
CA TRP A 222 -5.38 -7.03 -20.71
C TRP A 222 -5.39 -6.20 -19.43
N LYS A 223 -6.57 -5.88 -18.92
CA LYS A 223 -6.72 -5.26 -17.60
C LYS A 223 -6.50 -6.27 -16.49
N GLU A 224 -5.99 -5.82 -15.37
CA GLU A 224 -5.93 -6.59 -14.14
C GLU A 224 -6.93 -6.01 -13.15
N ILE A 225 -7.81 -6.89 -12.65
CA ILE A 225 -8.86 -6.58 -11.68
C ILE A 225 -8.67 -7.48 -10.46
N GLU A 226 -8.73 -6.90 -9.29
CA GLU A 226 -8.61 -7.64 -8.03
C GLU A 226 -9.88 -7.53 -7.19
N TYR A 227 -10.18 -8.61 -6.47
CA TYR A 227 -11.20 -8.64 -5.44
C TYR A 227 -10.60 -9.12 -4.13
N GLU A 228 -10.74 -8.32 -3.09
CA GLU A 228 -10.55 -8.78 -1.72
C GLU A 228 -11.84 -9.41 -1.21
N VAL A 229 -11.74 -10.64 -0.73
CA VAL A 229 -12.89 -11.48 -0.34
C VAL A 229 -12.70 -11.94 1.09
N MET A 230 -13.77 -11.96 1.87
CA MET A 230 -13.80 -12.52 3.22
C MET A 230 -14.81 -13.66 3.28
N ARG A 231 -14.40 -14.79 3.88
CA ARG A 231 -15.29 -15.95 4.06
C ARG A 231 -15.11 -16.56 5.45
N ASP A 232 -16.21 -16.90 6.12
CA ASP A 232 -16.21 -17.57 7.43
C ASP A 232 -16.33 -19.10 7.34
N GLY A 233 -16.37 -19.76 8.49
CA GLY A 233 -16.47 -21.21 8.61
C GLY A 233 -17.82 -21.78 8.19
N ASP A 234 -18.90 -21.02 8.26
CA ASP A 234 -20.26 -21.43 7.93
C ASP A 234 -20.61 -21.20 6.44
N GLY A 235 -19.68 -20.57 5.70
CA GLY A 235 -19.82 -20.35 4.27
C GLY A 235 -20.42 -18.99 3.89
N ASN A 236 -20.59 -18.06 4.86
CA ASN A 236 -20.89 -16.68 4.51
C ASN A 236 -19.67 -16.06 3.83
N VAL A 237 -19.89 -15.40 2.70
CA VAL A 237 -18.82 -14.85 1.87
C VAL A 237 -19.22 -13.48 1.32
N ILE A 238 -18.30 -12.52 1.39
CA ILE A 238 -18.51 -11.15 0.90
C ILE A 238 -17.27 -10.66 0.15
N THR A 239 -17.45 -9.69 -0.74
CA THR A 239 -16.34 -8.90 -1.28
C THR A 239 -16.14 -7.67 -0.42
N ILE A 240 -14.86 -7.38 -0.07
CA ILE A 240 -14.50 -6.20 0.73
C ILE A 240 -14.24 -5.02 -0.19
N CYS A 241 -13.45 -5.25 -1.23
CA CYS A 241 -13.03 -4.22 -2.16
C CYS A 241 -12.79 -4.80 -3.54
N ASN A 242 -13.16 -4.04 -4.55
CA ASN A 242 -12.77 -4.25 -5.93
C ASN A 242 -11.72 -3.20 -6.31
N MET A 243 -10.67 -3.62 -6.97
CA MET A 243 -9.55 -2.76 -7.37
C MET A 243 -9.19 -2.98 -8.83
N GLU A 244 -8.67 -1.95 -9.47
CA GLU A 244 -8.26 -1.95 -10.87
C GLU A 244 -6.85 -1.39 -11.01
N ASN A 245 -5.99 -2.08 -11.77
CA ASN A 245 -4.68 -1.56 -12.13
C ASN A 245 -4.79 -0.57 -13.29
N LEU A 246 -4.12 0.58 -13.16
CA LEU A 246 -3.95 1.52 -14.27
C LEU A 246 -3.08 0.91 -15.36
N ASP A 247 -2.05 0.18 -14.95
CA ASP A 247 -1.14 -0.51 -15.86
C ASP A 247 -1.78 -1.79 -16.39
N PRO A 248 -1.63 -2.06 -17.69
CA PRO A 248 -2.09 -3.33 -18.27
C PRO A 248 -1.28 -4.51 -17.75
N MET A 249 -1.84 -5.72 -17.89
CA MET A 249 -1.15 -6.98 -17.63
C MET A 249 0.23 -7.00 -18.29
N GLY A 250 1.21 -7.47 -17.52
CA GLY A 250 2.64 -7.46 -17.86
C GLY A 250 3.47 -6.69 -16.85
N VAL A 251 2.86 -5.74 -16.13
CA VAL A 251 3.43 -5.09 -14.94
C VAL A 251 2.88 -5.80 -13.70
N HIS A 252 3.76 -6.17 -12.76
CA HIS A 252 3.34 -6.79 -11.50
C HIS A 252 2.42 -5.85 -10.70
N THR A 253 1.32 -6.37 -10.13
CA THR A 253 0.34 -5.54 -9.40
C THR A 253 0.97 -4.70 -8.28
N GLY A 254 2.02 -5.21 -7.60
CA GLY A 254 2.79 -4.47 -6.60
C GLY A 254 3.52 -3.24 -7.16
N ASP A 255 3.84 -3.22 -8.45
CA ASP A 255 4.46 -2.11 -9.18
C ASP A 255 3.45 -1.28 -9.98
N SER A 256 2.18 -1.66 -9.98
CA SER A 256 1.12 -0.94 -10.69
C SER A 256 0.52 0.20 -9.83
N ILE A 257 0.04 1.24 -10.50
CA ILE A 257 -0.86 2.22 -9.90
C ILE A 257 -2.23 1.55 -9.80
N VAL A 258 -2.78 1.47 -8.58
CA VAL A 258 -4.04 0.78 -8.29
C VAL A 258 -5.11 1.79 -7.89
N VAL A 259 -6.32 1.58 -8.37
CA VAL A 259 -7.48 2.44 -8.11
C VAL A 259 -8.59 1.62 -7.48
N ALA A 260 -9.20 2.13 -6.41
CA ALA A 260 -10.34 1.53 -5.74
C ALA A 260 -11.46 2.57 -5.54
N PRO A 261 -12.74 2.21 -5.80
CA PRO A 261 -13.17 1.03 -6.56
C PRO A 261 -12.75 1.12 -8.04
N SER A 262 -12.88 0.03 -8.79
CA SER A 262 -12.61 0.06 -10.24
C SER A 262 -13.48 1.10 -10.94
N GLN A 263 -12.87 1.86 -11.87
CA GLN A 263 -13.51 3.00 -12.53
C GLN A 263 -14.05 2.66 -13.93
N THR A 264 -13.57 1.57 -14.52
CA THR A 264 -13.82 1.25 -15.93
C THR A 264 -14.71 0.03 -16.15
N LEU A 265 -15.05 -0.70 -15.10
CA LEU A 265 -16.03 -1.79 -15.19
C LEU A 265 -17.45 -1.25 -15.24
N ASN A 266 -18.26 -1.78 -16.17
CA ASN A 266 -19.70 -1.63 -16.10
C ASN A 266 -20.28 -2.56 -15.02
N ASP A 267 -21.51 -2.30 -14.57
CA ASP A 267 -22.13 -3.07 -13.50
C ASP A 267 -22.24 -4.58 -13.80
N LYS A 268 -22.55 -4.94 -15.04
CA LYS A 268 -22.70 -6.33 -15.46
C LYS A 268 -21.39 -7.11 -15.35
N ASP A 269 -20.29 -6.53 -15.81
CA ASP A 269 -18.97 -7.14 -15.71
C ASP A 269 -18.47 -7.13 -14.25
N TYR A 270 -18.71 -6.05 -13.50
CA TYR A 270 -18.44 -5.98 -12.07
C TYR A 270 -19.09 -7.15 -11.32
N GLN A 271 -20.40 -7.35 -11.48
CA GLN A 271 -21.14 -8.42 -10.80
C GLN A 271 -20.69 -9.82 -11.25
N ARG A 272 -20.32 -9.98 -12.52
CA ARG A 272 -19.80 -11.23 -13.05
C ARG A 272 -18.46 -11.60 -12.41
N LEU A 273 -17.50 -10.68 -12.37
CA LEU A 273 -16.18 -10.91 -11.78
C LEU A 273 -16.28 -11.10 -10.25
N ARG A 274 -17.19 -10.35 -9.60
CA ARG A 274 -17.52 -10.53 -8.19
C ARG A 274 -18.04 -11.96 -7.93
N THR A 275 -19.00 -12.41 -8.72
CA THR A 275 -19.58 -13.75 -8.56
C THR A 275 -18.53 -14.84 -8.76
N ALA A 276 -17.67 -14.72 -9.77
CA ALA A 276 -16.55 -15.63 -9.98
C ALA A 276 -15.63 -15.69 -8.76
N SER A 277 -15.26 -14.54 -8.20
CA SER A 277 -14.41 -14.47 -7.01
C SER A 277 -15.05 -15.16 -5.80
N LEU A 278 -16.34 -14.93 -5.55
CA LEU A 278 -17.07 -15.60 -4.46
C LEU A 278 -17.15 -17.12 -4.66
N ASN A 279 -17.39 -17.58 -5.90
CA ASN A 279 -17.44 -19.00 -6.24
C ASN A 279 -16.08 -19.69 -6.00
N ILE A 280 -14.99 -19.05 -6.42
CA ILE A 280 -13.64 -19.58 -6.27
C ILE A 280 -13.29 -19.73 -4.79
N ILE A 281 -13.51 -18.69 -3.99
CA ILE A 281 -13.18 -18.69 -2.56
C ILE A 281 -14.05 -19.71 -1.80
N SER A 282 -15.32 -19.85 -2.19
CA SER A 282 -16.22 -20.86 -1.63
C SER A 282 -15.77 -22.27 -2.01
N GLY A 283 -15.37 -22.47 -3.28
CA GLY A 283 -14.89 -23.77 -3.78
C GLY A 283 -13.58 -24.21 -3.15
N LEU A 284 -12.68 -23.28 -2.83
CA LEU A 284 -11.45 -23.54 -2.07
C LEU A 284 -11.73 -23.87 -0.59
N GLY A 285 -12.83 -23.37 -0.04
CA GLY A 285 -13.12 -23.51 1.39
C GLY A 285 -12.26 -22.60 2.28
N ILE A 286 -11.82 -21.45 1.76
CA ILE A 286 -11.06 -20.43 2.51
C ILE A 286 -11.80 -20.02 3.79
N LYS A 287 -11.05 -19.79 4.87
CA LYS A 287 -11.56 -19.23 6.13
C LYS A 287 -10.69 -18.01 6.51
N GLY A 288 -11.23 -16.81 6.33
CA GLY A 288 -10.53 -15.53 6.51
C GLY A 288 -10.50 -14.71 5.25
N GLY A 289 -9.52 -13.80 5.15
CA GLY A 289 -9.30 -12.93 4.00
C GLY A 289 -8.52 -13.61 2.87
N CYS A 290 -8.85 -13.26 1.64
CA CYS A 290 -8.23 -13.80 0.45
C CYS A 290 -8.30 -12.79 -0.71
N ASN A 291 -7.26 -12.74 -1.53
CA ASN A 291 -7.21 -11.93 -2.74
C ASN A 291 -7.41 -12.80 -3.99
N VAL A 292 -8.23 -12.35 -4.92
CA VAL A 292 -8.46 -12.99 -6.24
C VAL A 292 -8.03 -12.02 -7.33
N GLN A 293 -7.12 -12.44 -8.19
CA GLN A 293 -6.61 -11.67 -9.33
C GLN A 293 -7.20 -12.21 -10.63
N LEU A 294 -7.75 -11.31 -11.42
CA LEU A 294 -8.46 -11.59 -12.66
C LEU A 294 -7.88 -10.75 -13.80
N ALA A 295 -7.55 -11.39 -14.92
CA ALA A 295 -7.33 -10.69 -16.17
C ALA A 295 -8.68 -10.44 -16.85
N TYR A 296 -8.93 -9.22 -17.30
CA TYR A 296 -10.19 -8.84 -17.90
C TYR A 296 -9.96 -8.11 -19.23
N ARG A 297 -10.75 -8.46 -20.24
CA ARG A 297 -10.79 -7.81 -21.54
C ARG A 297 -12.22 -7.33 -21.81
N PRO A 298 -12.46 -6.01 -21.88
CA PRO A 298 -13.76 -5.48 -22.25
C PRO A 298 -14.11 -5.78 -23.72
N SER A 299 -15.40 -5.81 -24.05
CA SER A 299 -15.92 -6.15 -25.37
C SER A 299 -15.47 -5.19 -26.49
N ASN A 300 -15.10 -3.96 -26.17
CA ASN A 300 -14.65 -2.93 -27.10
C ASN A 300 -13.13 -2.97 -27.40
N MET A 301 -12.35 -3.84 -26.74
CA MET A 301 -10.97 -4.06 -27.11
C MET A 301 -10.90 -5.01 -28.31
N VAL A 302 -10.22 -4.58 -29.38
CA VAL A 302 -9.95 -5.43 -30.55
C VAL A 302 -8.96 -6.50 -30.12
N ALA A 303 -9.39 -7.77 -30.15
CA ALA A 303 -8.57 -8.90 -29.77
C ALA A 303 -7.95 -9.57 -30.97
N GLU A 304 -6.65 -9.82 -30.91
CA GLU A 304 -6.05 -10.97 -31.57
C GLU A 304 -6.51 -12.22 -30.81
N THR A 305 -7.02 -13.19 -31.55
CA THR A 305 -7.67 -14.39 -31.05
C THR A 305 -6.80 -15.20 -30.11
N ILE A 306 -7.10 -15.11 -28.81
CA ILE A 306 -6.74 -16.14 -27.84
C ILE A 306 -7.79 -17.23 -27.95
N GLY A 307 -7.36 -18.49 -28.04
CA GLY A 307 -8.20 -19.64 -28.40
C GLY A 307 -9.57 -19.69 -27.75
N GLU A 308 -10.48 -20.40 -28.40
CA GLU A 308 -11.90 -20.60 -28.01
C GLU A 308 -11.98 -21.25 -26.62
N GLY A 309 -11.91 -20.44 -25.58
CA GLY A 309 -12.05 -20.92 -24.21
C GLY A 309 -12.88 -20.00 -23.39
N ALA A 310 -13.83 -20.54 -22.71
CA ALA A 310 -14.67 -20.02 -21.62
C ALA A 310 -14.53 -18.53 -21.22
N GLY A 311 -15.57 -17.93 -20.72
CA GLY A 311 -15.58 -16.56 -20.22
C GLY A 311 -16.20 -15.53 -21.14
N TYR A 312 -16.76 -15.92 -22.29
CA TYR A 312 -17.58 -15.03 -23.11
C TYR A 312 -18.89 -14.71 -22.40
N ASN A 313 -19.23 -13.41 -22.32
CA ASN A 313 -20.62 -12.99 -22.10
C ASN A 313 -21.30 -12.66 -23.45
N GLU A 314 -22.58 -12.33 -23.40
CA GLU A 314 -23.35 -11.94 -24.59
C GLU A 314 -22.80 -10.66 -25.27
N GLU A 315 -22.03 -9.84 -24.55
CA GLU A 315 -21.41 -8.60 -25.01
C GLU A 315 -19.98 -8.80 -25.50
N GLY A 316 -19.44 -10.04 -25.43
CA GLY A 316 -18.10 -10.38 -25.91
C GLY A 316 -16.95 -9.98 -24.98
N SER A 317 -17.21 -9.57 -23.74
CA SER A 317 -16.14 -9.40 -22.74
C SER A 317 -15.64 -10.75 -22.25
N MET A 318 -14.35 -10.83 -21.90
CA MET A 318 -13.67 -12.04 -21.44
C MET A 318 -12.93 -11.80 -20.14
N TYR A 319 -12.78 -12.84 -19.32
CA TYR A 319 -11.85 -12.82 -18.19
C TYR A 319 -11.19 -14.19 -18.01
N TYR A 320 -10.05 -14.18 -17.31
CA TYR A 320 -9.38 -15.39 -16.82
C TYR A 320 -9.00 -15.19 -15.36
N VAL A 321 -9.01 -16.30 -14.61
CA VAL A 321 -8.49 -16.32 -13.24
C VAL A 321 -6.98 -16.45 -13.31
N ILE A 322 -6.25 -15.54 -12.67
CA ILE A 322 -4.79 -15.52 -12.69
C ILE A 322 -4.23 -16.25 -11.49
N GLU A 323 -4.65 -15.83 -10.29
CA GLU A 323 -4.23 -16.48 -9.05
C GLU A 323 -5.13 -16.09 -7.88
N VAL A 324 -5.00 -16.86 -6.82
CA VAL A 324 -5.60 -16.58 -5.51
C VAL A 324 -4.50 -16.58 -4.46
N ASN A 325 -4.53 -15.60 -3.58
CA ASN A 325 -3.64 -15.55 -2.42
C ASN A 325 -4.43 -15.95 -1.17
N PRO A 326 -4.28 -17.19 -0.62
CA PRO A 326 -5.10 -17.69 0.49
C PRO A 326 -4.65 -17.14 1.86
N ARG A 327 -4.37 -15.87 1.92
CA ARG A 327 -3.82 -15.15 3.06
C ARG A 327 -4.08 -13.67 2.93
N VAL A 328 -3.88 -12.93 4.02
CA VAL A 328 -3.75 -11.47 3.93
C VAL A 328 -2.59 -11.12 2.99
N SER A 329 -2.76 -10.12 2.16
CA SER A 329 -1.81 -9.68 1.14
C SER A 329 -1.59 -8.16 1.24
N ARG A 330 -0.72 -7.63 0.40
CA ARG A 330 -0.54 -6.18 0.26
C ARG A 330 -1.85 -5.49 -0.16
N SER A 331 -2.57 -6.09 -1.11
CA SER A 331 -3.90 -5.62 -1.53
C SER A 331 -4.90 -5.62 -0.37
N SER A 332 -4.79 -6.55 0.59
CA SER A 332 -5.66 -6.57 1.77
C SER A 332 -5.40 -5.38 2.70
N ALA A 333 -4.14 -4.95 2.86
CA ALA A 333 -3.81 -3.75 3.63
C ALA A 333 -4.40 -2.50 2.94
N LEU A 334 -4.19 -2.38 1.62
CA LEU A 334 -4.80 -1.32 0.81
C LEU A 334 -6.32 -1.32 0.94
N ALA A 335 -6.97 -2.47 0.75
CA ALA A 335 -8.43 -2.60 0.84
C ALA A 335 -8.96 -2.24 2.23
N SER A 336 -8.26 -2.64 3.31
CA SER A 336 -8.63 -2.26 4.68
C SER A 336 -8.62 -0.75 4.88
N LYS A 337 -7.58 -0.06 4.40
CA LYS A 337 -7.46 1.40 4.53
C LYS A 337 -8.41 2.13 3.59
N ALA A 338 -8.62 1.61 2.37
CA ALA A 338 -9.54 2.19 1.40
C ALA A 338 -11.00 2.11 1.85
N THR A 339 -11.40 1.04 2.52
CA THR A 339 -12.79 0.80 2.90
C THR A 339 -13.10 1.08 4.38
N GLY A 340 -12.07 1.19 5.21
CA GLY A 340 -12.22 1.17 6.66
C GLY A 340 -12.54 -0.22 7.24
N TYR A 341 -12.78 -1.25 6.41
CA TYR A 341 -13.09 -2.62 6.86
C TYR A 341 -11.83 -3.33 7.39
N PRO A 342 -11.78 -3.74 8.68
CA PRO A 342 -10.56 -4.23 9.31
C PRO A 342 -10.31 -5.71 8.99
N ILE A 343 -9.83 -6.01 7.78
CA ILE A 343 -9.65 -7.38 7.24
C ILE A 343 -8.89 -8.29 8.21
N ALA A 344 -7.74 -7.85 8.73
CA ALA A 344 -6.92 -8.67 9.62
C ALA A 344 -7.62 -9.00 10.95
N ARG A 345 -8.36 -8.04 11.55
CA ARG A 345 -9.14 -8.26 12.78
C ARG A 345 -10.27 -9.27 12.56
N VAL A 346 -11.02 -9.08 11.47
CA VAL A 346 -12.13 -9.97 11.12
C VAL A 346 -11.61 -11.38 10.83
N ALA A 347 -10.53 -11.51 10.05
CA ALA A 347 -9.92 -12.80 9.75
C ALA A 347 -9.41 -13.52 11.01
N ALA A 348 -8.83 -12.80 11.98
CA ALA A 348 -8.42 -13.38 13.27
C ALA A 348 -9.62 -13.89 14.09
N LYS A 349 -10.75 -13.17 14.10
CA LYS A 349 -11.99 -13.61 14.77
C LYS A 349 -12.62 -14.82 14.09
N ILE A 350 -12.58 -14.87 12.75
CA ILE A 350 -13.00 -16.04 11.98
C ILE A 350 -12.12 -17.25 12.30
N ALA A 351 -10.81 -17.06 12.47
CA ALA A 351 -9.90 -18.13 12.85
C ALA A 351 -10.23 -18.75 14.24
N LEU A 352 -10.85 -17.97 15.12
CA LEU A 352 -11.38 -18.47 16.41
C LEU A 352 -12.75 -19.14 16.29
N GLY A 353 -13.39 -19.16 15.11
CA GLY A 353 -14.67 -19.82 14.87
C GLY A 353 -15.87 -18.88 14.76
N LYS A 354 -15.72 -17.55 14.90
CA LYS A 354 -16.82 -16.61 14.70
C LYS A 354 -17.25 -16.55 13.24
N THR A 355 -18.53 -16.28 13.01
CA THR A 355 -19.10 -16.02 11.69
C THR A 355 -19.19 -14.51 11.43
N LEU A 356 -19.29 -14.11 10.16
CA LEU A 356 -19.33 -12.71 9.75
C LEU A 356 -20.48 -11.92 10.38
N ASP A 357 -21.63 -12.55 10.58
CA ASP A 357 -22.81 -11.95 11.22
C ASP A 357 -22.65 -11.79 12.75
N GLN A 358 -21.74 -12.53 13.38
CA GLN A 358 -21.43 -12.44 14.81
C GLN A 358 -20.35 -11.41 15.12
N ILE A 359 -19.61 -10.92 14.11
CA ILE A 359 -18.56 -9.94 14.25
C ILE A 359 -19.15 -8.56 13.99
N SER A 360 -19.08 -7.65 14.98
CA SER A 360 -19.50 -6.26 14.81
C SER A 360 -18.58 -5.52 13.83
N ASN A 361 -19.15 -4.66 12.98
CA ASN A 361 -18.38 -3.74 12.16
C ASN A 361 -17.85 -2.60 13.05
N ALA A 362 -16.51 -2.51 13.17
CA ALA A 362 -15.87 -1.54 14.05
C ALA A 362 -16.03 -0.07 13.57
N VAL A 363 -16.36 0.15 12.29
CA VAL A 363 -16.52 1.50 11.71
C VAL A 363 -17.89 2.08 12.01
N THR A 364 -18.93 1.28 11.90
CA THR A 364 -20.31 1.75 12.08
C THR A 364 -20.88 1.43 13.47
N GLU A 365 -20.37 0.38 14.13
CA GLU A 365 -20.93 -0.20 15.37
C GLU A 365 -22.42 -0.57 15.28
N LYS A 366 -23.04 -0.39 14.12
CA LYS A 366 -24.47 -0.64 13.85
C LYS A 366 -24.70 -1.81 12.90
N THR A 367 -23.66 -2.18 12.12
CA THR A 367 -23.69 -3.29 11.19
C THR A 367 -22.77 -4.42 11.64
N THR A 368 -22.82 -5.56 10.94
CA THR A 368 -21.90 -6.67 11.16
C THR A 368 -20.83 -6.73 10.07
N ALA A 369 -19.81 -7.55 10.27
CA ALA A 369 -18.79 -7.80 9.28
C ALA A 369 -19.32 -8.51 7.99
N ALA A 370 -20.57 -8.96 7.98
CA ALA A 370 -21.25 -9.50 6.80
C ALA A 370 -21.73 -8.41 5.82
N PHE A 371 -21.66 -7.14 6.17
CA PHE A 371 -22.05 -6.03 5.31
C PHE A 371 -20.92 -5.71 4.31
N GLU A 372 -21.20 -5.84 3.01
CA GLU A 372 -20.24 -5.51 1.96
C GLU A 372 -19.97 -4.01 1.92
N PRO A 373 -18.70 -3.57 1.93
CA PRO A 373 -18.37 -2.16 1.80
C PRO A 373 -18.83 -1.57 0.46
N ALA A 374 -19.26 -0.31 0.52
CA ALA A 374 -19.57 0.53 -0.63
C ALA A 374 -18.85 1.87 -0.48
N LEU A 375 -18.17 2.33 -1.55
CA LEU A 375 -17.36 3.55 -1.54
C LEU A 375 -17.99 4.62 -2.42
N ASP A 376 -18.09 5.85 -1.91
CA ASP A 376 -18.51 7.04 -2.64
C ASP A 376 -17.35 8.02 -2.94
N TYR A 377 -16.11 7.56 -2.74
CA TYR A 377 -14.85 8.26 -3.01
C TYR A 377 -13.93 7.39 -3.87
N CYS A 378 -12.84 7.96 -4.32
CA CYS A 378 -11.81 7.29 -5.12
C CYS A 378 -10.51 7.20 -4.34
N VAL A 379 -9.90 6.02 -4.36
CA VAL A 379 -8.61 5.74 -3.74
C VAL A 379 -7.59 5.45 -4.82
N VAL A 380 -6.42 6.07 -4.73
CA VAL A 380 -5.30 5.83 -5.64
C VAL A 380 -4.07 5.42 -4.83
N LYS A 381 -3.50 4.26 -5.17
CA LYS A 381 -2.23 3.76 -4.64
C LYS A 381 -1.14 3.91 -5.70
N ILE A 382 0.03 4.44 -5.31
CA ILE A 382 1.21 4.51 -6.17
C ILE A 382 2.38 3.82 -5.47
N PRO A 383 3.09 2.89 -6.14
CA PRO A 383 4.28 2.27 -5.59
C PRO A 383 5.45 3.25 -5.41
N ARG A 384 6.31 2.98 -4.45
CA ARG A 384 7.56 3.68 -4.21
C ARG A 384 8.75 2.77 -4.56
N TRP A 385 9.54 3.17 -5.57
CA TRP A 385 10.68 2.38 -6.04
C TRP A 385 12.00 2.92 -5.48
N PRO A 386 13.05 2.08 -5.40
CA PRO A 386 14.35 2.45 -4.84
C PRO A 386 15.33 3.05 -5.87
N PHE A 387 14.88 3.45 -7.06
CA PHE A 387 15.77 3.88 -8.15
C PHE A 387 16.46 5.22 -7.89
N ASP A 388 15.97 6.01 -6.93
CA ASP A 388 16.67 7.17 -6.42
C ASP A 388 17.97 6.80 -5.64
N LYS A 389 18.07 5.55 -5.15
CA LYS A 389 19.27 4.98 -4.51
C LYS A 389 20.10 4.15 -5.49
N PHE A 390 19.47 3.53 -6.46
CA PHE A 390 20.11 2.68 -7.44
C PHE A 390 19.86 3.20 -8.87
N PRO A 391 20.45 4.35 -9.24
CA PRO A 391 20.19 5.01 -10.54
C PRO A 391 20.63 4.18 -11.75
N THR A 392 21.54 3.23 -11.57
CA THR A 392 21.99 2.30 -12.61
C THR A 392 21.19 1.00 -12.67
N GLY A 393 20.18 0.85 -11.79
CA GLY A 393 19.30 -0.31 -11.80
C GLY A 393 18.39 -0.33 -13.03
N ASP A 394 17.93 -1.53 -13.39
CA ASP A 394 16.90 -1.68 -14.42
C ASP A 394 15.56 -1.10 -13.92
N ARG A 395 15.14 0.01 -14.52
CA ARG A 395 13.92 0.75 -14.17
C ARG A 395 12.67 0.22 -14.88
N SER A 396 12.82 -0.66 -15.87
CA SER A 396 11.67 -1.23 -16.60
C SER A 396 10.78 -2.04 -15.64
N LEU A 397 9.48 -1.86 -15.70
CA LEU A 397 8.52 -2.61 -14.91
C LEU A 397 8.03 -3.82 -15.70
N GLY A 398 7.94 -4.95 -15.02
CA GLY A 398 7.56 -6.22 -15.61
C GLY A 398 6.87 -7.12 -14.58
N THR A 399 6.95 -8.43 -14.81
CA THR A 399 6.29 -9.42 -13.95
C THR A 399 6.96 -9.63 -12.59
N GLN A 400 8.18 -9.11 -12.40
CA GLN A 400 8.89 -9.15 -11.12
C GLN A 400 8.75 -7.81 -10.40
N MET A 401 8.30 -7.85 -9.16
CA MET A 401 8.12 -6.67 -8.33
C MET A 401 9.45 -6.01 -7.96
N LYS A 402 9.50 -4.69 -8.04
CA LYS A 402 10.67 -3.83 -7.72
C LYS A 402 10.38 -2.79 -6.64
N ALA A 403 9.12 -2.48 -6.36
CA ALA A 403 8.73 -1.50 -5.35
C ALA A 403 9.11 -1.95 -3.93
N THR A 404 9.53 -0.99 -3.10
CA THR A 404 9.90 -1.19 -1.69
C THR A 404 8.86 -0.72 -0.70
N GLY A 405 7.88 0.05 -1.15
CA GLY A 405 6.77 0.59 -0.37
C GLY A 405 5.74 1.21 -1.29
N GLU A 406 4.74 1.83 -0.70
CA GLU A 406 3.66 2.47 -1.46
C GLU A 406 3.08 3.66 -0.69
N VAL A 407 2.35 4.48 -1.41
CA VAL A 407 1.49 5.54 -0.88
C VAL A 407 0.07 5.33 -1.33
N MET A 408 -0.87 5.80 -0.55
CA MET A 408 -2.29 5.84 -0.90
C MET A 408 -2.82 7.26 -0.69
N ALA A 409 -3.77 7.66 -1.50
CA ALA A 409 -4.52 8.90 -1.30
C ALA A 409 -6.00 8.68 -1.59
N ILE A 410 -6.83 9.43 -0.89
CA ILE A 410 -8.29 9.38 -0.99
C ILE A 410 -8.80 10.76 -1.36
N ASP A 411 -9.71 10.82 -2.33
CA ASP A 411 -10.47 12.04 -2.67
C ASP A 411 -11.77 11.66 -3.41
N ARG A 412 -12.62 12.63 -3.71
CA ARG A 412 -13.90 12.42 -4.41
C ARG A 412 -13.72 12.03 -5.89
N THR A 413 -12.58 12.34 -6.50
CA THR A 413 -12.30 12.06 -7.91
C THR A 413 -10.93 11.40 -8.07
N PHE A 414 -10.76 10.63 -9.16
CA PHE A 414 -9.49 10.02 -9.49
C PHE A 414 -8.37 11.06 -9.67
N GLU A 415 -8.66 12.17 -10.38
CA GLU A 415 -7.68 13.22 -10.63
C GLU A 415 -7.13 13.81 -9.33
N ALA A 416 -8.00 14.10 -8.39
CA ALA A 416 -7.60 14.66 -7.10
C ALA A 416 -6.83 13.64 -6.26
N ALA A 417 -7.31 12.40 -6.18
CA ALA A 417 -6.63 11.32 -5.47
C ALA A 417 -5.26 11.01 -6.09
N LEU A 418 -5.14 10.98 -7.44
CA LEU A 418 -3.88 10.79 -8.14
C LEU A 418 -2.85 11.89 -7.79
N GLN A 419 -3.26 13.16 -7.84
CA GLN A 419 -2.37 14.27 -7.54
C GLN A 419 -1.92 14.27 -6.06
N LYS A 420 -2.79 13.93 -5.13
CA LYS A 420 -2.41 13.71 -3.72
C LYS A 420 -1.42 12.56 -3.57
N ALA A 421 -1.67 11.42 -4.23
CA ALA A 421 -0.77 10.27 -4.18
C ALA A 421 0.62 10.61 -4.74
N VAL A 422 0.69 11.39 -5.84
CA VAL A 422 1.97 11.87 -6.39
C VAL A 422 2.72 12.75 -5.38
N ARG A 423 2.04 13.65 -4.66
CA ARG A 423 2.67 14.46 -3.60
C ARG A 423 3.20 13.62 -2.43
N SER A 424 2.53 12.51 -2.14
CA SER A 424 2.91 11.59 -1.06
C SER A 424 4.15 10.73 -1.35
N LEU A 425 4.62 10.63 -2.60
CA LEU A 425 5.73 9.75 -2.99
C LEU A 425 7.10 10.15 -2.44
N GLU A 426 7.30 11.42 -2.09
CA GLU A 426 8.54 11.94 -1.53
C GLU A 426 9.81 11.58 -2.33
N ASN A 427 9.69 11.57 -3.65
CA ASN A 427 10.78 11.28 -4.58
C ASN A 427 11.46 12.53 -5.16
N GLY A 428 11.12 13.71 -4.66
CA GLY A 428 11.65 15.00 -5.10
C GLY A 428 10.93 15.61 -6.31
N ARG A 429 9.94 14.93 -6.88
CA ARG A 429 9.20 15.41 -8.06
C ARG A 429 7.99 16.29 -7.70
N GLY A 430 7.38 16.05 -6.55
CA GLY A 430 6.39 16.91 -5.90
C GLY A 430 5.03 17.04 -6.62
N SER A 431 4.95 16.91 -7.94
CA SER A 431 3.71 17.06 -8.71
C SER A 431 3.80 16.45 -10.12
N LEU A 432 2.67 16.34 -10.81
CA LEU A 432 2.61 15.94 -12.22
C LEU A 432 3.19 17.00 -13.18
N LEU A 433 3.51 18.21 -12.70
CA LEU A 433 4.20 19.24 -13.49
C LEU A 433 5.67 18.91 -13.73
N TRP A 434 6.25 18.01 -12.95
CA TRP A 434 7.64 17.64 -13.09
C TRP A 434 7.89 16.97 -14.45
N GLU A 435 8.96 17.38 -15.12
CA GLU A 435 9.49 16.77 -16.33
C GLU A 435 11.01 16.64 -16.19
N ASP A 436 11.58 15.54 -16.68
CA ASP A 436 13.02 15.40 -16.74
C ASP A 436 13.57 16.40 -17.77
N PRO A 437 14.57 17.22 -17.41
CA PRO A 437 15.18 18.16 -18.34
C PRO A 437 15.74 17.52 -19.62
N GLU A 438 16.08 16.22 -19.57
CA GLU A 438 16.57 15.50 -20.76
C GLU A 438 15.48 15.16 -21.77
N TRP A 439 14.20 15.08 -21.37
CA TRP A 439 13.10 14.80 -22.29
C TRP A 439 12.95 15.86 -23.39
N GLY A 440 13.30 17.12 -23.07
CA GLY A 440 13.29 18.21 -24.07
C GLY A 440 14.45 18.14 -25.07
N ASN A 441 15.57 17.50 -24.73
CA ASN A 441 16.78 17.44 -25.55
C ASN A 441 16.77 16.28 -26.57
N HIS A 442 16.01 15.21 -26.28
CA HIS A 442 16.01 13.97 -27.07
C HIS A 442 14.65 13.69 -27.78
N GLY A 443 13.70 14.61 -27.74
CA GLY A 443 12.34 14.44 -28.25
C GLY A 443 11.36 14.04 -27.12
N PRO A 444 10.10 13.71 -27.46
CA PRO A 444 9.11 13.30 -26.48
C PRO A 444 9.60 12.01 -25.75
N PRO A 445 9.29 11.86 -24.43
CA PRO A 445 9.67 10.68 -23.69
C PRO A 445 9.10 9.42 -24.34
N ASP A 446 9.83 8.31 -24.28
CA ASP A 446 9.24 7.00 -24.51
C ASP A 446 8.14 6.74 -23.46
N LEU A 447 7.15 5.91 -23.81
CA LEU A 447 6.05 5.58 -22.90
C LEU A 447 6.16 4.17 -22.32
N LEU A 448 7.38 3.61 -22.27
CA LEU A 448 7.64 2.33 -21.65
C LEU A 448 7.26 2.36 -20.15
N ALA A 449 6.77 1.23 -19.66
CA ALA A 449 6.43 1.09 -18.26
C ALA A 449 7.71 1.12 -17.39
N ASP A 450 7.89 2.21 -16.67
CA ASP A 450 8.93 2.41 -15.67
C ASP A 450 8.39 3.23 -14.48
N ASP A 451 9.24 3.54 -13.52
CA ASP A 451 8.84 4.31 -12.33
C ASP A 451 8.50 5.79 -12.64
N ASP A 452 8.83 6.28 -13.84
CA ASP A 452 8.51 7.64 -14.30
C ASP A 452 7.28 7.73 -15.21
N ARG A 453 6.66 6.59 -15.54
CA ARG A 453 5.63 6.53 -16.58
C ARG A 453 4.46 7.49 -16.39
N ILE A 454 4.03 7.76 -15.14
CA ILE A 454 2.89 8.68 -14.92
C ILE A 454 3.24 10.12 -15.35
N TRP A 455 4.47 10.55 -15.10
CA TRP A 455 4.98 11.85 -15.57
C TRP A 455 5.19 11.85 -17.08
N LYS A 456 5.72 10.77 -17.66
CA LYS A 456 5.90 10.61 -19.11
C LYS A 456 4.55 10.66 -19.84
N LEU A 457 3.52 9.96 -19.34
CA LEU A 457 2.16 10.00 -19.90
C LEU A 457 1.59 11.43 -19.86
N THR A 458 1.74 12.12 -18.74
CA THR A 458 1.27 13.49 -18.56
C THR A 458 2.03 14.46 -19.47
N ALA A 459 3.35 14.37 -19.56
CA ALA A 459 4.19 15.16 -20.45
C ALA A 459 3.84 14.95 -21.93
N ALA A 460 3.60 13.72 -22.34
CA ALA A 460 3.19 13.40 -23.71
C ALA A 460 1.86 14.11 -24.08
N ILE A 461 0.87 14.08 -23.17
CA ILE A 461 -0.41 14.76 -23.35
C ILE A 461 -0.23 16.29 -23.34
N ARG A 462 0.63 16.82 -22.47
CA ARG A 462 0.99 18.25 -22.41
C ARG A 462 1.65 18.71 -23.70
N GLY A 463 2.51 17.85 -24.28
CA GLY A 463 3.16 18.05 -25.58
C GLY A 463 2.23 17.92 -26.79
N GLY A 464 0.93 17.62 -26.60
CA GLY A 464 -0.08 17.62 -27.63
C GLY A 464 -0.47 16.24 -28.18
N ARG A 465 0.01 15.14 -27.59
CA ARG A 465 -0.50 13.80 -27.92
C ARG A 465 -1.93 13.65 -27.42
N THR A 466 -2.77 12.97 -28.18
CA THR A 466 -4.15 12.69 -27.75
C THR A 466 -4.18 11.54 -26.76
N ALA A 467 -5.19 11.51 -25.88
CA ALA A 467 -5.40 10.42 -24.95
C ALA A 467 -5.47 9.06 -25.66
N GLU A 468 -6.15 9.02 -26.82
CA GLU A 468 -6.28 7.80 -27.63
C GLU A 468 -4.92 7.33 -28.18
N SER A 469 -4.05 8.25 -28.61
CA SER A 469 -2.72 7.87 -29.11
C SER A 469 -1.82 7.31 -27.99
N VAL A 470 -1.94 7.85 -26.78
CA VAL A 470 -1.24 7.35 -25.59
C VAL A 470 -1.77 5.96 -25.21
N THR A 471 -3.09 5.78 -25.19
CA THR A 471 -3.72 4.47 -24.93
C THR A 471 -3.26 3.40 -25.93
N LEU A 472 -3.21 3.71 -27.23
CA LEU A 472 -2.79 2.74 -28.26
C LEU A 472 -1.34 2.27 -28.09
N GLU A 473 -0.46 3.12 -27.59
CA GLU A 473 0.95 2.78 -27.38
C GLU A 473 1.20 2.04 -26.07
N THR A 474 0.45 2.40 -25.02
CA THR A 474 0.74 1.92 -23.66
C THR A 474 -0.18 0.81 -23.16
N GLY A 475 -1.35 0.66 -23.78
CA GLY A 475 -2.41 -0.22 -23.28
C GLY A 475 -3.17 0.33 -22.06
N VAL A 476 -2.80 1.49 -21.52
CA VAL A 476 -3.53 2.16 -20.42
C VAL A 476 -4.94 2.51 -20.91
N ASP A 477 -5.95 2.19 -20.10
CA ASP A 477 -7.34 2.43 -20.47
C ASP A 477 -7.60 3.92 -20.82
N PRO A 478 -8.37 4.20 -21.89
CA PRO A 478 -8.68 5.57 -22.32
C PRO A 478 -9.38 6.40 -21.24
N TRP A 479 -10.02 5.80 -20.26
CA TRP A 479 -10.62 6.52 -19.15
C TRP A 479 -9.54 7.24 -18.30
N PHE A 480 -8.43 6.56 -18.00
CA PHE A 480 -7.30 7.12 -17.25
C PHE A 480 -6.53 8.17 -18.07
N THR A 481 -6.24 7.89 -19.33
CA THR A 481 -5.54 8.86 -20.18
C THR A 481 -6.36 10.15 -20.41
N ARG A 482 -7.70 10.05 -20.47
CA ARG A 482 -8.59 11.21 -20.48
C ARG A 482 -8.63 11.96 -19.15
N ALA A 483 -8.49 11.26 -18.01
CA ALA A 483 -8.33 11.92 -16.71
C ALA A 483 -7.06 12.76 -16.68
N LEU A 484 -5.92 12.21 -17.13
CA LEU A 484 -4.69 12.98 -17.30
C LEU A 484 -4.87 14.18 -18.24
N GLN A 485 -5.63 14.02 -19.32
CA GLN A 485 -5.96 15.11 -20.24
C GLN A 485 -6.77 16.22 -19.56
N ARG A 486 -7.69 15.89 -18.62
CA ARG A 486 -8.42 16.91 -17.83
C ARG A 486 -7.48 17.69 -16.91
N ILE A 487 -6.51 17.02 -16.28
CA ILE A 487 -5.48 17.69 -15.47
C ILE A 487 -4.65 18.65 -16.31
N VAL A 488 -4.13 18.19 -17.45
CA VAL A 488 -3.37 19.04 -18.40
C VAL A 488 -4.23 20.19 -18.97
N GLY A 489 -5.52 19.97 -19.17
CA GLY A 489 -6.48 21.01 -19.55
C GLY A 489 -6.56 22.12 -18.49
N MET A 490 -6.59 21.78 -17.21
CA MET A 490 -6.59 22.74 -16.11
C MET A 490 -5.25 23.48 -16.00
N GLU A 491 -4.10 22.81 -16.23
CA GLU A 491 -2.79 23.46 -16.30
C GLU A 491 -2.78 24.59 -17.33
N ARG A 492 -3.31 24.31 -18.56
CA ARG A 492 -3.40 25.31 -19.64
C ARG A 492 -4.31 26.48 -19.27
N THR A 493 -5.41 26.21 -18.56
CA THR A 493 -6.33 27.26 -18.10
C THR A 493 -5.65 28.15 -17.07
N LEU A 494 -4.95 27.57 -16.06
CA LEU A 494 -4.22 28.31 -15.05
C LEU A 494 -3.07 29.15 -15.64
N LEU A 495 -2.44 28.69 -16.72
CA LEU A 495 -1.39 29.45 -17.45
C LEU A 495 -1.96 30.61 -18.26
N ALA A 496 -3.20 30.51 -18.78
CA ALA A 496 -3.77 31.45 -19.74
C ALA A 496 -4.70 32.49 -19.14
N GLU A 497 -5.35 32.19 -18.00
CA GLU A 497 -6.40 33.00 -17.41
C GLU A 497 -5.94 33.64 -16.08
N GLU A 498 -6.54 34.78 -15.73
CA GLU A 498 -6.34 35.41 -14.42
C GLU A 498 -6.93 34.51 -13.32
N LEU A 499 -6.20 34.33 -12.22
CA LEU A 499 -6.63 33.51 -11.12
C LEU A 499 -7.79 34.16 -10.36
N THR A 500 -8.97 33.55 -10.51
CA THR A 500 -10.20 33.92 -9.79
C THR A 500 -10.58 32.89 -8.75
N SER A 501 -11.52 33.24 -7.85
CA SER A 501 -12.04 32.29 -6.86
C SER A 501 -12.64 31.02 -7.50
N ASP A 502 -13.39 31.17 -8.62
CA ASP A 502 -13.96 30.03 -9.34
C ASP A 502 -12.87 29.14 -9.97
N LEU A 503 -11.87 29.74 -10.63
CA LEU A 503 -10.76 28.99 -11.22
C LEU A 503 -9.95 28.27 -10.13
N MET A 504 -9.67 28.93 -9.02
CA MET A 504 -9.01 28.35 -7.84
C MET A 504 -9.81 27.14 -7.32
N TRP A 505 -11.11 27.29 -7.13
CA TRP A 505 -11.97 26.21 -6.63
C TRP A 505 -11.98 25.00 -7.58
N ARG A 506 -12.11 25.23 -8.89
CA ARG A 506 -12.05 24.15 -9.90
C ARG A 506 -10.69 23.44 -9.90
N ALA A 507 -9.59 24.18 -9.77
CA ALA A 507 -8.26 23.61 -9.70
C ALA A 507 -8.07 22.77 -8.42
N LYS A 508 -8.52 23.27 -7.26
CA LYS A 508 -8.47 22.53 -5.99
C LYS A 508 -9.28 21.24 -6.04
N ARG A 509 -10.44 21.24 -6.64
CA ARG A 509 -11.27 20.03 -6.83
C ARG A 509 -10.63 18.98 -7.75
N LEU A 510 -9.71 19.38 -8.62
CA LEU A 510 -8.89 18.45 -9.40
C LEU A 510 -7.59 18.05 -8.68
N GLY A 511 -7.37 18.50 -7.44
CA GLY A 511 -6.24 18.12 -6.60
C GLY A 511 -4.98 18.97 -6.76
N PHE A 512 -5.03 20.11 -7.45
CA PHE A 512 -3.88 21.02 -7.56
C PHE A 512 -3.52 21.61 -6.21
N SER A 513 -2.25 21.49 -5.82
CA SER A 513 -1.72 22.14 -4.62
C SER A 513 -1.55 23.66 -4.82
N ASP A 514 -1.42 24.40 -3.70
CA ASP A 514 -1.10 25.84 -3.75
C ASP A 514 0.22 26.07 -4.49
N SER A 515 1.19 25.18 -4.34
CA SER A 515 2.48 25.22 -5.05
C SER A 515 2.33 25.02 -6.57
N GLN A 516 1.49 24.09 -7.02
CA GLN A 516 1.22 23.88 -8.46
C GLN A 516 0.51 25.09 -9.06
N ILE A 517 -0.52 25.61 -8.38
CA ILE A 517 -1.25 26.80 -8.83
C ILE A 517 -0.32 28.02 -8.89
N SER A 518 0.55 28.20 -7.88
CA SER A 518 1.52 29.29 -7.85
C SER A 518 2.47 29.27 -9.04
N THR A 519 2.98 28.08 -9.38
CA THR A 519 3.88 27.88 -10.54
C THR A 519 3.18 28.21 -11.86
N LEU A 520 1.94 27.77 -12.03
CA LEU A 520 1.20 27.98 -13.29
C LEU A 520 0.65 29.40 -13.44
N ALA A 521 0.13 29.97 -12.37
CA ALA A 521 -0.49 31.30 -12.41
C ALA A 521 0.47 32.46 -12.12
N GLY A 522 1.75 32.18 -11.83
CA GLY A 522 2.79 33.20 -11.65
C GLY A 522 2.73 33.93 -10.30
N TYR A 523 2.32 33.22 -9.24
CA TYR A 523 2.31 33.72 -7.85
C TYR A 523 3.34 32.99 -7.00
N LEU A 524 3.52 33.45 -5.74
CA LEU A 524 4.21 32.66 -4.72
C LEU A 524 3.22 31.73 -4.01
N PRO A 525 3.63 30.56 -3.51
CA PRO A 525 2.72 29.63 -2.81
C PRO A 525 1.94 30.30 -1.65
N GLU A 526 2.59 31.14 -0.86
CA GLU A 526 1.94 31.84 0.25
C GLU A 526 0.93 32.91 -0.21
N GLN A 527 1.13 33.50 -1.40
CA GLN A 527 0.14 34.39 -2.00
C GLN A 527 -1.11 33.60 -2.41
N VAL A 528 -0.94 32.44 -3.04
CA VAL A 528 -2.07 31.55 -3.40
C VAL A 528 -2.82 31.14 -2.15
N ARG A 529 -2.13 30.73 -1.07
CA ARG A 529 -2.75 30.40 0.21
C ARG A 529 -3.53 31.58 0.80
N THR A 530 -2.96 32.78 0.78
CA THR A 530 -3.62 34.00 1.26
C THR A 530 -4.89 34.32 0.47
N MET A 531 -4.81 34.22 -0.86
CA MET A 531 -5.97 34.43 -1.74
C MET A 531 -7.05 33.38 -1.49
N ARG A 532 -6.68 32.12 -1.36
CA ARG A 532 -7.59 31.00 -1.06
C ARG A 532 -8.33 31.25 0.25
N LYS A 533 -7.63 31.63 1.31
CA LYS A 533 -8.23 31.99 2.61
C LYS A 533 -9.15 33.21 2.52
N ALA A 534 -8.75 34.25 1.78
CA ALA A 534 -9.57 35.46 1.58
C ALA A 534 -10.86 35.15 0.80
N TRP A 535 -10.86 34.15 -0.05
CA TRP A 535 -12.06 33.67 -0.77
C TRP A 535 -12.82 32.58 -0.01
N GLU A 536 -12.45 32.28 1.24
CA GLU A 536 -13.04 31.22 2.08
C GLU A 536 -12.99 29.82 1.47
N LEU A 537 -12.05 29.60 0.56
CA LEU A 537 -11.78 28.31 -0.04
C LEU A 537 -10.89 27.48 0.87
N LYS A 538 -11.47 26.62 1.67
CA LYS A 538 -10.79 25.73 2.61
C LYS A 538 -11.08 24.28 2.25
N PRO A 539 -10.14 23.36 2.46
CA PRO A 539 -10.48 21.94 2.43
C PRO A 539 -11.47 21.63 3.56
N VAL A 540 -12.32 20.67 3.31
CA VAL A 540 -13.14 19.99 4.32
C VAL A 540 -12.64 18.57 4.44
N TYR A 541 -12.91 17.91 5.55
CA TYR A 541 -12.46 16.57 5.82
C TYR A 541 -13.66 15.65 5.91
N LYS A 542 -13.66 14.61 5.10
CA LYS A 542 -14.68 13.57 5.04
C LYS A 542 -14.20 12.33 5.76
N MET A 543 -15.13 11.63 6.38
CA MET A 543 -14.84 10.38 7.07
C MET A 543 -14.72 9.23 6.06
N VAL A 544 -13.73 8.37 6.24
CA VAL A 544 -13.68 7.08 5.55
C VAL A 544 -14.72 6.18 6.19
N ASP A 545 -15.72 5.77 5.42
CA ASP A 545 -16.77 4.90 5.90
C ASP A 545 -16.94 3.67 4.97
N THR A 546 -17.46 2.59 5.54
CA THR A 546 -17.67 1.33 4.83
C THR A 546 -18.99 1.25 4.07
N CYS A 547 -19.83 2.27 4.11
CA CYS A 547 -21.23 2.15 3.66
C CYS A 547 -21.74 3.37 2.87
N ALA A 548 -20.84 4.18 2.32
CA ALA A 548 -21.18 5.34 1.49
C ALA A 548 -22.23 6.27 2.13
N GLY A 549 -22.12 6.50 3.44
CA GLY A 549 -23.03 7.38 4.20
C GLY A 549 -24.39 6.75 4.55
N GLU A 550 -24.63 5.46 4.25
CA GLU A 550 -25.90 4.80 4.62
C GLU A 550 -26.06 4.66 6.15
N PHE A 551 -24.96 4.47 6.86
CA PHE A 551 -24.87 4.49 8.31
C PHE A 551 -23.80 5.48 8.74
N GLU A 552 -24.00 6.12 9.88
CA GLU A 552 -23.02 7.03 10.47
C GLU A 552 -21.76 6.26 10.87
N ALA A 553 -20.60 6.66 10.34
CA ALA A 553 -19.31 6.15 10.78
C ALA A 553 -18.92 6.76 12.11
N VAL A 554 -18.33 5.97 13.00
CA VAL A 554 -17.91 6.41 14.34
C VAL A 554 -16.39 6.51 14.47
N THR A 555 -15.66 5.99 13.48
CA THR A 555 -14.18 6.01 13.47
C THR A 555 -13.68 7.35 12.95
N PRO A 556 -12.84 8.08 13.71
CA PRO A 556 -12.31 9.38 13.31
C PRO A 556 -11.13 9.23 12.33
N TYR A 557 -11.41 8.69 11.15
CA TYR A 557 -10.48 8.46 10.04
C TYR A 557 -10.91 9.32 8.85
N PHE A 558 -10.09 10.31 8.46
CA PHE A 558 -10.45 11.39 7.57
C PHE A 558 -9.53 11.50 6.34
N TYR A 559 -10.10 12.04 5.26
CA TYR A 559 -9.38 12.55 4.09
C TYR A 559 -9.90 13.95 3.72
N SER A 560 -9.03 14.79 3.17
CA SER A 560 -9.41 16.13 2.72
C SER A 560 -10.04 16.12 1.34
N THR A 561 -10.96 17.06 1.10
CA THR A 561 -11.52 17.36 -0.22
C THR A 561 -12.04 18.80 -0.26
N TYR A 562 -12.37 19.30 -1.45
CA TYR A 562 -12.99 20.62 -1.61
C TYR A 562 -14.49 20.48 -1.88
N GLU A 563 -15.22 20.22 -0.81
CA GLU A 563 -16.69 20.06 -0.75
C GLU A 563 -17.32 21.04 0.26
N GLN A 564 -18.58 20.84 0.64
CA GLN A 564 -19.30 21.81 1.47
C GLN A 564 -19.26 21.51 2.97
N GLU A 565 -19.30 20.24 3.35
CA GLU A 565 -19.44 19.81 4.74
C GLU A 565 -18.13 19.26 5.31
N ASN A 566 -17.75 19.75 6.48
CA ASN A 566 -16.60 19.24 7.23
C ASN A 566 -17.07 18.28 8.33
N GLU A 567 -16.62 17.04 8.30
CA GLU A 567 -16.95 16.01 9.29
C GLU A 567 -15.90 15.92 10.41
N ALA A 568 -14.69 16.44 10.18
CA ALA A 568 -13.64 16.50 11.18
C ALA A 568 -13.80 17.72 12.09
N ILE A 569 -14.82 17.70 12.95
CA ILE A 569 -15.08 18.78 13.89
C ILE A 569 -14.07 18.70 15.04
N PRO A 570 -13.38 19.82 15.41
CA PRO A 570 -12.48 19.86 16.56
C PRO A 570 -13.21 19.49 17.86
N THR A 571 -12.56 18.66 18.67
CA THR A 571 -13.16 18.17 19.94
C THR A 571 -13.06 19.19 21.08
N GLY A 572 -12.16 20.16 20.95
CA GLY A 572 -11.85 21.13 22.00
C GLY A 572 -11.05 20.55 23.18
N ARG A 573 -10.55 19.31 23.07
CA ARG A 573 -9.62 18.71 24.01
C ARG A 573 -8.19 19.22 23.77
N GLU A 574 -7.31 19.04 24.76
CA GLU A 574 -5.87 19.23 24.54
C GLU A 574 -5.39 18.21 23.52
N THR A 575 -4.85 18.69 22.40
CA THR A 575 -4.55 17.88 21.21
C THR A 575 -3.10 18.07 20.80
N ALA A 576 -2.47 17.00 20.32
CA ALA A 576 -1.15 17.05 19.69
C ALA A 576 -1.15 16.21 18.40
N ILE A 577 -0.43 16.69 17.38
CA ILE A 577 -0.31 16.06 16.08
C ILE A 577 0.98 15.25 16.01
N VAL A 578 0.89 14.02 15.55
CA VAL A 578 2.04 13.16 15.24
C VAL A 578 2.17 13.05 13.73
N LEU A 579 3.28 13.50 13.17
CA LEU A 579 3.57 13.32 11.75
C LEU A 579 4.21 11.95 11.53
N GLY A 580 3.60 11.15 10.66
CA GLY A 580 4.07 9.83 10.28
C GLY A 580 5.30 9.86 9.37
N SER A 581 5.70 8.69 8.87
CA SER A 581 6.93 8.50 8.11
C SER A 581 6.77 8.53 6.59
N GLY A 582 5.53 8.57 6.09
CA GLY A 582 5.27 8.41 4.65
C GLY A 582 5.62 6.99 4.14
N PRO A 583 5.96 6.87 2.85
CA PRO A 583 6.23 5.56 2.25
C PRO A 583 7.52 4.94 2.78
N ILE A 584 7.52 3.62 2.92
CA ILE A 584 8.73 2.86 3.22
C ILE A 584 9.71 2.98 2.05
N ARG A 585 10.95 3.28 2.37
CA ARG A 585 12.05 3.43 1.40
C ARG A 585 13.38 3.06 2.03
N ILE A 586 14.39 2.85 1.21
CA ILE A 586 15.73 2.58 1.71
C ILE A 586 16.24 3.76 2.52
N GLY A 587 16.62 3.48 3.78
CA GLY A 587 17.04 4.47 4.78
C GLY A 587 15.90 4.99 5.68
N GLN A 588 14.64 4.67 5.38
CA GLN A 588 13.48 5.02 6.20
C GLN A 588 12.45 3.89 6.15
N GLY A 589 12.64 2.91 7.01
CA GLY A 589 11.81 1.72 7.11
C GLY A 589 10.72 1.81 8.17
N ILE A 590 10.29 0.64 8.65
CA ILE A 590 9.18 0.51 9.62
C ILE A 590 9.51 1.08 11.00
N GLU A 591 10.78 1.27 11.35
CA GLU A 591 11.23 1.81 12.63
C GLU A 591 10.65 3.20 12.93
N PHE A 592 10.36 3.99 11.90
CA PHE A 592 9.73 5.30 12.08
C PHE A 592 8.23 5.21 12.27
N ASP A 593 7.58 4.20 11.70
CA ASP A 593 6.19 3.91 12.02
C ASP A 593 6.06 3.46 13.48
N TYR A 594 6.94 2.57 13.93
CA TYR A 594 7.06 2.17 15.33
C TYR A 594 7.15 3.40 16.26
N CYS A 595 8.05 4.34 15.97
CA CYS A 595 8.20 5.56 16.76
C CYS A 595 6.93 6.43 16.77
N SER A 596 6.28 6.59 15.61
CA SER A 596 5.06 7.39 15.48
C SER A 596 3.88 6.79 16.25
N VAL A 597 3.72 5.48 16.20
CA VAL A 597 2.70 4.74 16.96
C VAL A 597 2.90 4.92 18.46
N HIS A 598 4.14 4.74 18.94
CA HIS A 598 4.46 4.95 20.36
C HIS A 598 4.26 6.39 20.81
N ALA A 599 4.52 7.38 19.94
CA ALA A 599 4.23 8.77 20.24
C ALA A 599 2.72 9.01 20.43
N ALA A 600 1.87 8.44 19.56
CA ALA A 600 0.43 8.52 19.69
C ALA A 600 -0.06 7.89 21.00
N TRP A 601 0.41 6.67 21.33
CA TRP A 601 0.03 6.00 22.58
C TRP A 601 0.54 6.71 23.84
N ALA A 602 1.72 7.35 23.78
CA ALA A 602 2.23 8.15 24.91
C ALA A 602 1.35 9.39 25.17
N LEU A 603 0.87 10.06 24.11
CA LEU A 603 -0.08 11.15 24.22
C LEU A 603 -1.39 10.69 24.83
N GLN A 604 -1.98 9.61 24.36
CA GLN A 604 -3.22 9.03 24.90
C GLN A 604 -3.05 8.66 26.39
N LYS A 605 -1.93 8.02 26.77
CA LYS A 605 -1.61 7.70 28.16
C LYS A 605 -1.47 8.97 29.04
N ALA A 606 -1.05 10.09 28.45
CA ALA A 606 -0.96 11.39 29.12
C ALA A 606 -2.30 12.15 29.17
N GLY A 607 -3.35 11.64 28.55
CA GLY A 607 -4.66 12.31 28.45
C GLY A 607 -4.74 13.38 27.37
N VAL A 608 -3.77 13.45 26.46
CA VAL A 608 -3.72 14.35 25.30
C VAL A 608 -4.29 13.61 24.09
N GLU A 609 -5.21 14.25 23.36
CA GLU A 609 -5.77 13.70 22.13
C GLU A 609 -4.70 13.60 21.06
N SER A 610 -4.47 12.39 20.56
CA SER A 610 -3.48 12.12 19.53
C SER A 610 -4.11 12.23 18.14
N VAL A 611 -3.53 13.07 17.27
CA VAL A 611 -3.91 13.19 15.86
C VAL A 611 -2.76 12.68 15.00
N MET A 612 -2.98 11.64 14.21
CA MET A 612 -1.98 11.10 13.30
C MET A 612 -2.21 11.64 11.88
N ILE A 613 -1.12 12.02 11.20
CA ILE A 613 -1.13 12.34 9.77
C ILE A 613 -0.12 11.43 9.07
N ASN A 614 -0.58 10.60 8.14
CA ASN A 614 0.30 9.75 7.33
C ASN A 614 -0.38 9.35 6.01
N SER A 615 0.40 8.90 5.02
CA SER A 615 -0.07 8.52 3.68
C SER A 615 0.31 7.09 3.27
N ASN A 616 0.82 6.29 4.19
CA ASN A 616 1.27 4.93 3.92
C ASN A 616 0.20 3.91 4.35
N PRO A 617 -0.40 3.14 3.42
CA PRO A 617 -1.46 2.19 3.76
C PRO A 617 -0.96 0.91 4.45
N GLU A 618 0.36 0.64 4.39
CA GLU A 618 0.95 -0.58 4.92
C GLU A 618 1.27 -0.53 6.42
N THR A 619 1.05 0.61 7.08
CA THR A 619 1.55 0.87 8.43
C THR A 619 0.50 0.73 9.53
N VAL A 620 0.96 0.50 10.77
CA VAL A 620 0.12 0.47 11.98
C VAL A 620 -0.33 1.87 12.36
N SER A 621 0.47 2.90 12.12
CA SER A 621 0.10 4.30 12.40
C SER A 621 -1.15 4.75 11.64
N THR A 622 -1.45 4.15 10.50
CA THR A 622 -2.65 4.44 9.72
C THR A 622 -3.83 3.51 10.04
N ASP A 623 -3.77 2.76 11.13
CA ASP A 623 -4.94 2.07 11.65
C ASP A 623 -5.86 3.04 12.40
N PHE A 624 -7.17 2.88 12.19
CA PHE A 624 -8.19 3.73 12.77
C PHE A 624 -8.21 3.70 14.31
N ASP A 625 -7.61 2.68 14.94
CA ASP A 625 -7.56 2.46 16.38
C ASP A 625 -6.18 2.76 17.01
N THR A 626 -5.23 3.29 16.24
CA THR A 626 -3.89 3.62 16.74
C THR A 626 -3.82 5.00 17.40
N SER A 627 -4.49 5.98 16.83
CA SER A 627 -4.61 7.34 17.35
C SER A 627 -6.08 7.70 17.61
N ASP A 628 -6.33 8.76 18.37
CA ASP A 628 -7.71 9.24 18.58
C ASP A 628 -8.33 9.78 17.30
N ARG A 629 -7.51 10.35 16.39
CA ARG A 629 -7.93 10.85 15.08
C ARG A 629 -6.84 10.56 14.04
N LEU A 630 -7.25 10.15 12.86
CA LEU A 630 -6.35 9.85 11.74
C LEU A 630 -6.71 10.69 10.52
N TYR A 631 -5.73 11.39 9.96
CA TYR A 631 -5.83 12.03 8.65
C TYR A 631 -4.95 11.28 7.65
N PHE A 632 -5.57 10.71 6.63
CA PHE A 632 -4.85 10.04 5.56
C PHE A 632 -4.54 11.05 4.46
N GLU A 633 -3.40 11.74 4.62
CA GLU A 633 -3.03 12.88 3.79
C GLU A 633 -1.54 12.91 3.46
N PRO A 634 -1.15 13.59 2.37
CA PRO A 634 0.26 13.85 2.08
C PRO A 634 0.96 14.55 3.25
N LEU A 635 2.20 14.18 3.49
CA LEU A 635 3.06 14.84 4.46
C LEU A 635 3.78 16.03 3.80
N ASP A 636 2.99 16.95 3.23
CA ASP A 636 3.43 18.21 2.65
C ASP A 636 3.00 19.42 3.49
N GLU A 637 3.60 20.58 3.21
CA GLU A 637 3.35 21.80 3.98
C GLU A 637 1.87 22.21 3.92
N GLU A 638 1.24 22.15 2.75
CA GLU A 638 -0.16 22.57 2.57
C GLU A 638 -1.10 21.71 3.39
N SER A 639 -1.00 20.38 3.23
CA SER A 639 -1.90 19.42 3.89
C SER A 639 -1.75 19.48 5.41
N VAL A 640 -0.51 19.50 5.92
CA VAL A 640 -0.24 19.53 7.36
C VAL A 640 -0.71 20.84 7.99
N ARG A 641 -0.45 22.00 7.35
CA ARG A 641 -0.93 23.30 7.85
C ARG A 641 -2.45 23.38 7.87
N ASP A 642 -3.13 22.90 6.82
CA ASP A 642 -4.59 22.93 6.76
C ASP A 642 -5.23 22.03 7.83
N ILE A 643 -4.61 20.88 8.17
CA ILE A 643 -5.08 20.01 9.26
C ILE A 643 -4.86 20.68 10.63
N ILE A 644 -3.68 21.26 10.88
CA ILE A 644 -3.40 21.99 12.14
C ILE A 644 -4.44 23.10 12.35
N GLU A 645 -4.72 23.88 11.30
CA GLU A 645 -5.70 24.97 11.36
C GLU A 645 -7.14 24.44 11.54
N ASN A 646 -7.49 23.29 10.95
CA ASN A 646 -8.78 22.64 11.15
C ASN A 646 -8.95 22.19 12.61
N GLU A 647 -7.94 21.50 13.16
CA GLU A 647 -7.97 21.03 14.55
C GLU A 647 -7.98 22.18 15.56
N GLY A 648 -7.39 23.34 15.20
CA GLY A 648 -7.48 24.58 15.99
C GLY A 648 -8.81 25.32 15.85
N GLY A 649 -9.76 24.79 15.06
CA GLY A 649 -11.07 25.44 14.83
C GLY A 649 -10.96 26.74 14.05
N GLY A 650 -9.87 26.97 13.33
CA GLY A 650 -9.58 28.22 12.62
C GLY A 650 -9.13 29.38 13.52
N VAL A 651 -8.82 29.12 14.78
CA VAL A 651 -8.31 30.08 15.76
C VAL A 651 -6.84 29.76 16.03
N ALA A 652 -5.93 30.66 15.67
CA ALA A 652 -4.50 30.41 15.69
C ALA A 652 -3.95 30.03 17.08
N GLU A 653 -4.51 30.63 18.14
CA GLU A 653 -4.11 30.32 19.52
C GLU A 653 -4.49 28.92 19.98
N ASN A 654 -5.41 28.27 19.26
CA ASN A 654 -5.86 26.91 19.55
C ASN A 654 -5.18 25.85 18.67
N ASN A 655 -4.31 26.24 17.74
CA ASN A 655 -3.62 25.32 16.86
C ASN A 655 -2.83 24.29 17.68
N PRO A 656 -3.08 22.96 17.48
CA PRO A 656 -2.32 21.93 18.17
C PRO A 656 -0.87 21.92 17.72
N ALA A 657 0.01 21.54 18.63
CA ALA A 657 1.43 21.44 18.32
C ALA A 657 1.77 20.11 17.62
N ALA A 658 2.70 20.16 16.67
CA ALA A 658 3.12 19.02 15.87
C ALA A 658 4.41 18.39 16.38
N MET A 659 4.44 17.06 16.48
CA MET A 659 5.64 16.24 16.72
C MET A 659 6.25 15.84 15.38
N VAL A 660 7.44 16.36 15.08
CA VAL A 660 8.16 16.12 13.80
C VAL A 660 9.30 15.11 13.90
N GLN A 661 9.69 14.69 15.11
CA GLN A 661 10.91 13.91 15.29
C GLN A 661 10.75 12.40 15.09
N PHE A 662 9.52 11.88 15.13
CA PHE A 662 9.26 10.44 15.12
C PHE A 662 8.99 9.89 13.72
N GLY A 663 8.59 10.73 12.75
CA GLY A 663 8.29 10.33 11.37
C GLY A 663 9.50 10.31 10.42
N GLY A 664 10.73 10.26 10.95
CA GLY A 664 11.95 10.25 10.15
C GLY A 664 12.19 11.57 9.41
N GLN A 665 12.97 11.50 8.33
CA GLN A 665 13.39 12.69 7.56
C GLN A 665 12.20 13.44 6.94
N THR A 666 11.14 12.72 6.56
CA THR A 666 9.91 13.30 6.02
C THR A 666 9.30 14.33 6.96
N ALA A 667 9.02 13.93 8.18
CA ALA A 667 8.43 14.79 9.19
C ALA A 667 9.40 15.91 9.64
N ILE A 668 10.70 15.58 9.80
CA ILE A 668 11.73 16.54 10.18
C ILE A 668 11.86 17.68 9.15
N ASN A 669 11.76 17.37 7.87
CA ASN A 669 11.85 18.39 6.81
C ASN A 669 10.73 19.43 6.87
N LEU A 670 9.58 19.10 7.47
CA LEU A 670 8.47 20.04 7.66
C LEU A 670 8.69 21.01 8.82
N SER A 671 9.66 20.77 9.70
CA SER A 671 9.89 21.60 10.89
C SER A 671 10.14 23.06 10.57
N GLN A 672 10.91 23.33 9.50
CA GLN A 672 11.22 24.71 9.09
C GLN A 672 9.99 25.45 8.56
N SER A 673 9.21 24.80 7.67
CA SER A 673 8.00 25.42 7.10
C SER A 673 6.93 25.66 8.17
N LEU A 674 6.79 24.76 9.12
CA LEU A 674 5.89 24.96 10.28
C LEU A 674 6.38 26.13 11.15
N GLY A 675 7.69 26.24 11.39
CA GLY A 675 8.27 27.35 12.12
C GLY A 675 8.10 28.71 11.43
N VAL A 676 8.29 28.77 10.10
CA VAL A 676 8.04 29.99 9.30
C VAL A 676 6.57 30.39 9.31
N ALA A 677 5.66 29.41 9.38
CA ALA A 677 4.21 29.63 9.49
C ALA A 677 3.74 29.96 10.91
N ASP A 678 4.66 30.09 11.87
CA ASP A 678 4.35 30.33 13.30
C ASP A 678 3.44 29.24 13.91
N LEU A 679 3.60 28.00 13.44
CA LEU A 679 2.86 26.86 13.99
C LEU A 679 3.70 26.14 15.06
N PRO A 680 3.06 25.73 16.17
CA PRO A 680 3.80 25.16 17.30
C PRO A 680 4.36 23.77 16.98
N VAL A 681 5.63 23.54 17.38
CA VAL A 681 6.33 22.26 17.27
C VAL A 681 6.69 21.76 18.67
N LEU A 682 6.34 20.49 18.98
CA LEU A 682 6.69 19.84 20.24
C LEU A 682 8.06 19.18 20.17
N GLY A 683 8.74 19.17 21.32
CA GLY A 683 10.07 18.57 21.45
C GLY A 683 11.16 19.56 21.04
N SER A 684 12.08 19.15 20.15
CA SER A 684 13.13 20.04 19.66
C SER A 684 12.57 21.13 18.75
N THR A 685 12.99 22.37 18.99
CA THR A 685 12.55 23.49 18.15
C THR A 685 13.09 23.37 16.72
N PRO A 686 12.45 24.00 15.72
CA PRO A 686 12.95 24.02 14.34
C PRO A 686 14.41 24.46 14.22
N ASP A 687 14.84 25.45 14.99
CA ASP A 687 16.25 25.92 15.01
C ASP A 687 17.21 24.86 15.55
N VAL A 688 16.85 24.13 16.59
CA VAL A 688 17.67 23.04 17.15
C VAL A 688 17.75 21.86 16.19
N ILE A 689 16.65 21.54 15.50
CA ILE A 689 16.63 20.51 14.45
C ILE A 689 17.55 20.90 13.29
N ASP A 690 17.47 22.14 12.83
CA ASP A 690 18.33 22.68 11.78
C ASP A 690 19.81 22.68 12.20
N LEU A 691 20.09 23.11 13.42
CA LEU A 691 21.44 23.11 14.02
C LEU A 691 22.08 21.71 14.01
N ALA A 692 21.28 20.66 14.27
CA ALA A 692 21.73 19.27 14.25
C ALA A 692 21.83 18.68 12.84
N SER A 693 21.04 19.17 11.89
CA SER A 693 20.92 18.62 10.53
C SER A 693 21.87 19.30 9.55
N ASP A 694 22.10 20.61 9.69
CA ASP A 694 23.08 21.35 8.90
C ASP A 694 24.49 21.03 9.38
N ARG A 695 25.35 20.52 8.48
CA ARG A 695 26.69 20.07 8.84
C ARG A 695 27.59 21.21 9.29
N GLY A 696 27.48 22.40 8.69
CA GLY A 696 28.28 23.56 9.05
C GLY A 696 27.93 24.09 10.44
N ARG A 697 26.63 24.26 10.71
CA ARG A 697 26.12 24.64 12.03
C ARG A 697 26.49 23.61 13.12
N PHE A 698 26.40 22.32 12.80
CA PHE A 698 26.78 21.27 13.72
C PHE A 698 28.29 21.22 14.00
N GLU A 699 29.12 21.46 12.99
CA GLU A 699 30.57 21.58 13.15
C GLU A 699 30.97 22.74 14.10
N GLU A 700 30.29 23.88 13.98
CA GLU A 700 30.49 25.00 14.90
C GLU A 700 30.17 24.65 16.35
N VAL A 701 29.06 23.93 16.58
CA VAL A 701 28.65 23.49 17.93
C VAL A 701 29.68 22.52 18.51
N THR A 702 30.06 21.50 17.76
CA THR A 702 31.02 20.48 18.22
C THR A 702 32.39 21.08 18.48
N SER A 703 32.84 22.00 17.62
CA SER A 703 34.11 22.75 17.82
C SER A 703 34.07 23.60 19.08
N ARG A 704 32.95 24.29 19.34
CA ARG A 704 32.74 25.10 20.54
C ARG A 704 32.82 24.27 21.84
N HIS A 705 32.35 23.01 21.75
CA HIS A 705 32.41 22.08 22.88
C HIS A 705 33.69 21.23 22.93
N GLY A 706 34.64 21.47 22.04
CA GLY A 706 35.93 20.75 22.01
C GLY A 706 35.76 19.26 21.64
N LEU A 707 34.69 18.91 20.93
CA LEU A 707 34.46 17.52 20.48
C LEU A 707 35.29 17.26 19.21
N PRO A 708 36.01 16.14 19.14
CA PRO A 708 36.83 15.82 17.98
C PRO A 708 36.00 15.51 16.75
N GLN A 709 36.37 16.13 15.63
CA GLN A 709 35.78 15.84 14.31
C GLN A 709 36.87 15.56 13.28
N PRO A 710 36.57 14.77 12.23
CA PRO A 710 37.46 14.65 11.10
C PRO A 710 37.68 16.00 10.43
N PRO A 711 38.88 16.28 9.90
CA PRO A 711 39.10 17.48 9.09
C PRO A 711 38.12 17.56 7.93
N GLY A 712 37.48 18.70 7.74
CA GLY A 712 36.43 18.87 6.73
C GLY A 712 36.24 20.33 6.34
N GLY A 713 35.23 20.59 5.55
CA GLY A 713 34.77 21.93 5.19
C GLY A 713 33.48 21.86 4.37
N MET A 714 32.76 22.98 4.37
CA MET A 714 31.51 23.12 3.61
C MET A 714 31.80 23.63 2.20
N ALA A 715 31.05 23.13 1.23
CA ALA A 715 31.10 23.57 -0.16
C ALA A 715 29.71 23.61 -0.74
N SER A 716 29.37 24.64 -1.51
CA SER A 716 28.10 24.80 -2.22
C SER A 716 28.24 24.65 -3.75
N ASP A 717 29.45 24.53 -4.25
CA ASP A 717 29.79 24.38 -5.65
C ASP A 717 31.04 23.49 -5.83
N VAL A 718 31.29 23.06 -7.07
CA VAL A 718 32.40 22.14 -7.40
C VAL A 718 33.77 22.77 -7.11
N GLU A 719 33.92 24.07 -7.35
CA GLU A 719 35.22 24.75 -7.16
C GLU A 719 35.59 24.84 -5.68
N SER A 720 34.64 25.23 -4.83
CA SER A 720 34.83 25.24 -3.37
C SER A 720 35.04 23.82 -2.82
N ALA A 721 34.34 22.80 -3.36
CA ALA A 721 34.53 21.40 -2.97
C ALA A 721 35.97 20.92 -3.28
N LEU A 722 36.51 21.25 -4.46
CA LEU A 722 37.88 20.92 -4.82
C LEU A 722 38.91 21.62 -3.94
N GLN A 723 38.65 22.87 -3.54
CA GLN A 723 39.52 23.59 -2.63
C GLN A 723 39.54 22.98 -1.23
N VAL A 724 38.34 22.62 -0.69
CA VAL A 724 38.23 21.89 0.58
C VAL A 724 38.95 20.55 0.50
N ALA A 725 38.76 19.78 -0.56
CA ALA A 725 39.40 18.48 -0.76
C ALA A 725 40.92 18.59 -0.80
N SER A 726 41.44 19.66 -1.46
CA SER A 726 42.89 19.93 -1.49
C SER A 726 43.48 20.27 -0.12
N ASN A 727 42.70 20.98 0.71
CA ASN A 727 43.12 21.34 2.08
C ASN A 727 43.07 20.13 3.04
N VAL A 728 42.08 19.28 2.90
CA VAL A 728 41.88 18.06 3.74
C VAL A 728 42.84 16.94 3.34
N GLY A 729 43.15 16.82 2.04
CA GLY A 729 43.90 15.71 1.46
C GLY A 729 43.06 14.51 1.05
N TYR A 730 43.47 13.86 -0.03
CA TYR A 730 42.74 12.68 -0.55
C TYR A 730 43.16 11.39 0.15
N PRO A 731 42.23 10.38 0.32
CA PRO A 731 40.85 10.36 -0.15
C PRO A 731 39.92 11.21 0.72
N VAL A 732 38.94 11.87 0.10
CA VAL A 732 37.91 12.67 0.79
C VAL A 732 36.52 11.99 0.68
N LEU A 733 35.72 12.19 1.72
CA LEU A 733 34.30 11.76 1.74
C LEU A 733 33.43 12.98 1.48
N VAL A 734 32.57 12.89 0.46
CA VAL A 734 31.54 13.91 0.17
C VAL A 734 30.22 13.47 0.81
N ARG A 735 29.63 14.35 1.62
CA ARG A 735 28.40 14.08 2.36
C ARG A 735 27.44 15.26 2.25
N PRO A 736 26.35 15.17 1.50
CA PRO A 736 25.34 16.24 1.47
C PRO A 736 24.69 16.45 2.84
N SER A 737 24.20 17.68 3.11
CA SER A 737 23.33 17.99 4.25
C SER A 737 21.89 17.58 3.94
N TYR A 738 21.07 17.35 4.97
CA TYR A 738 19.63 17.04 4.88
C TYR A 738 19.27 15.82 4.01
N VAL A 739 20.15 14.84 3.92
CA VAL A 739 19.92 13.61 3.15
C VAL A 739 19.89 12.38 4.03
N LEU A 740 19.10 11.38 3.60
CA LEU A 740 18.93 10.12 4.28
C LEU A 740 19.60 8.97 3.50
N GLY A 741 20.25 8.05 4.23
CA GLY A 741 20.83 6.84 3.64
C GLY A 741 21.90 7.08 2.59
N GLY A 742 22.68 8.17 2.68
CA GLY A 742 23.79 8.44 1.77
C GLY A 742 23.40 8.85 0.34
N ARG A 743 22.23 9.51 0.15
CA ARG A 743 21.71 10.01 -1.14
C ARG A 743 22.59 11.12 -1.71
#